data_bbf3d37c7471caad280f89845f8fcc40
#
_entry.id   bbf3d37c7471caad280f89845f8fcc40
#
_cell.length_a   1.000
_cell.length_b   1.000
_cell.length_c   1.000
_cell.angle_alpha   90.00
_cell.angle_beta   90.00
_cell.angle_gamma   90.00
#
_symmetry.space_group_name_H-M   'P 1'
#
loop_
_entity.id
_entity.type
_entity.pdbx_description
1 polymer ?
#
loop_
_entity_poly.entity_id
_entity_poly.type
_entity_poly.pdbx_seq_one_letter_code
_entity_poly.pdbx_strand_id
1 'polypeptide(L)'
;MRTSHLTIRKRVLEEKSKITDEEFFTSKEYCAYLTDLTEASTKKYGRPLKVIVYADPNDPTVAYIDPRGIFINACNHITWSMPSRYLRSLSIEGLNAHENGHDLFTDNRIARAYFNKLILGKYYPKKPTGLRADLKVYAKEILEAMLDETDEVPKTVIVSTAKALSNILEDGYVDARSSYEFPGTPARGIALNNLRFAETVPDIETMINKKFYDHNIVLNLLIQYVRAREVNNLSGYSGEILDKFMSYIPLVDSCIFDEDARARFEAVNQIMIDLWPMMQRCFDDLRDKKQQAQQNQQQQSLAAAGSGNGSGSSGGSSDDESKDAGTEAIKEALESQLPKAPVNFTGKTGAVPSNSSFVPDKDQEAALLAQMERVLSEETARIAAHKTNGIESVGDGGVTQDGEYDGYGYGHAAEDIERLLENIAQGRINEAMEEELSEELQREADSIRYGNAHRNIHVTVHRMAQVDQTLVDSYSSVAPQLLLLSKRLQRSVSPILRDKRQGGKQTGLYVGKRLNQHAFHRDDGRIFCNTRLPTEPINLAVALLIDESGSMCGSDRITRARATAIVVQDFCEKLGIPIMITGHTASNSHVELFSYAEFDSVDKKDRYRLMDMSARCCNRDGAALRFVAEKLSKQPAEVKMLFIICDGQPNDTGYSGTEAEADLRGIKLEYSRKGVQFFAAAIGDDRDRIERIYGAGFLDITDLNQLPVMLTNLISRHLPL
;
A
#
# COMPACT_ATOMS: atom_id res chain seq x y z
N MET A 1 22.67 21.33 13.85
CA MET A 1 23.77 21.18 12.84
C MET A 1 23.22 20.49 11.61
N ARG A 2 23.27 21.10 10.44
CA ARG A 2 22.85 20.42 9.20
C ARG A 2 23.72 19.19 8.95
N THR A 3 23.16 18.02 9.06
CA THR A 3 23.84 16.76 8.75
C THR A 3 24.24 16.76 7.27
N SER A 4 25.52 16.43 6.98
CA SER A 4 26.00 16.41 5.59
C SER A 4 25.21 15.39 4.77
N HIS A 5 24.90 15.70 3.50
CA HIS A 5 24.27 14.78 2.57
C HIS A 5 25.01 13.43 2.46
N LEU A 6 26.34 13.45 2.56
CA LEU A 6 27.15 12.22 2.58
C LEU A 6 26.90 11.37 3.82
N THR A 7 26.67 12.00 4.97
CA THR A 7 26.37 11.30 6.22
C THR A 7 24.97 10.66 6.16
N ILE A 8 23.99 11.38 5.61
CA ILE A 8 22.63 10.84 5.39
C ILE A 8 22.69 9.63 4.46
N ARG A 9 23.37 9.76 3.32
CA ARG A 9 23.53 8.66 2.37
C ARG A 9 24.20 7.43 2.99
N LYS A 10 25.20 7.63 3.84
CA LYS A 10 25.87 6.53 4.56
C LYS A 10 24.89 5.84 5.51
N ARG A 11 24.12 6.60 6.31
CA ARG A 11 23.09 6.06 7.20
C ARG A 11 22.02 5.25 6.40
N VAL A 12 21.58 5.76 5.25
CA VAL A 12 20.62 5.06 4.38
C VAL A 12 21.18 3.74 3.89
N LEU A 13 22.43 3.68 3.46
CA LEU A 13 23.07 2.44 3.02
C LEU A 13 23.23 1.43 4.17
N GLU A 14 23.57 1.89 5.36
CA GLU A 14 23.66 1.06 6.56
C GLU A 14 22.28 0.53 6.96
N GLU A 15 21.24 1.36 6.91
CA GLU A 15 19.87 0.94 7.23
C GLU A 15 19.32 -0.04 6.22
N LYS A 16 19.55 0.20 4.92
CA LYS A 16 19.18 -0.71 3.83
C LYS A 16 19.70 -2.13 4.06
N SER A 17 20.93 -2.27 4.57
CA SER A 17 21.52 -3.59 4.85
C SER A 17 20.88 -4.34 6.02
N LYS A 18 20.12 -3.65 6.88
CA LYS A 18 19.44 -4.24 8.04
C LYS A 18 18.02 -4.69 7.73
N ILE A 19 17.41 -4.19 6.66
CA ILE A 19 16.02 -4.54 6.30
C ILE A 19 15.94 -6.01 5.97
N THR A 20 15.15 -6.77 6.74
CA THR A 20 14.88 -8.18 6.51
C THR A 20 13.90 -8.37 5.35
N ASP A 21 13.76 -9.60 4.83
CA ASP A 21 12.78 -9.89 3.77
C ASP A 21 11.35 -9.74 4.29
N GLU A 22 11.10 -10.15 5.53
CA GLU A 22 9.80 -9.98 6.18
C GLU A 22 9.41 -8.50 6.25
N GLU A 23 10.30 -7.64 6.76
CA GLU A 23 10.07 -6.20 6.84
C GLU A 23 9.91 -5.55 5.46
N PHE A 24 10.65 -6.04 4.47
CA PHE A 24 10.57 -5.55 3.10
C PHE A 24 9.20 -5.87 2.48
N PHE A 25 8.79 -7.15 2.50
CA PHE A 25 7.55 -7.57 1.84
C PHE A 25 6.29 -7.08 2.56
N THR A 26 6.33 -6.89 3.88
CA THR A 26 5.19 -6.33 4.63
C THR A 26 5.18 -4.80 4.69
N SER A 27 6.15 -4.13 4.06
CA SER A 27 6.23 -2.67 4.04
C SER A 27 5.07 -2.04 3.26
N LYS A 28 4.68 -0.82 3.66
CA LYS A 28 3.65 -0.04 2.95
C LYS A 28 4.06 0.25 1.51
N GLU A 29 5.33 0.48 1.28
CA GLU A 29 5.91 0.77 -0.04
C GLU A 29 5.79 -0.43 -0.98
N TYR A 30 6.08 -1.64 -0.48
CA TYR A 30 5.94 -2.86 -1.29
C TYR A 30 4.47 -3.20 -1.57
N CYS A 31 3.60 -3.09 -0.56
CA CYS A 31 2.16 -3.26 -0.75
C CYS A 31 1.57 -2.24 -1.74
N ALA A 32 2.02 -0.98 -1.70
CA ALA A 32 1.63 0.04 -2.66
C ALA A 32 2.10 -0.31 -4.08
N TYR A 33 3.34 -0.76 -4.24
CA TYR A 33 3.87 -1.22 -5.52
C TYR A 33 3.02 -2.35 -6.14
N LEU A 34 2.66 -3.37 -5.36
CA LEU A 34 1.78 -4.45 -5.83
C LEU A 34 0.37 -3.95 -6.16
N THR A 35 -0.16 -3.01 -5.36
CA THR A 35 -1.46 -2.38 -5.62
C THR A 35 -1.45 -1.62 -6.95
N ASP A 36 -0.38 -0.88 -7.25
CA ASP A 36 -0.21 -0.17 -8.51
C ASP A 36 -0.13 -1.13 -9.70
N LEU A 37 0.55 -2.28 -9.55
CA LEU A 37 0.57 -3.35 -10.56
C LEU A 37 -0.84 -3.91 -10.83
N THR A 38 -1.62 -4.15 -9.77
CA THR A 38 -3.01 -4.63 -9.87
C THR A 38 -3.90 -3.59 -10.52
N GLU A 39 -3.76 -2.31 -10.18
CA GLU A 39 -4.50 -1.20 -10.81
C GLU A 39 -4.19 -1.12 -12.32
N ALA A 40 -2.93 -1.23 -12.68
CA ALA A 40 -2.51 -1.21 -14.07
C ALA A 40 -3.09 -2.38 -14.88
N SER A 41 -3.14 -3.59 -14.28
CA SER A 41 -3.69 -4.79 -14.93
C SER A 41 -5.21 -4.74 -15.09
N THR A 42 -5.92 -4.32 -14.05
CA THR A 42 -7.39 -4.27 -14.05
C THR A 42 -7.95 -3.04 -14.75
N LYS A 43 -7.13 -2.01 -14.98
CA LYS A 43 -7.54 -0.69 -15.47
C LYS A 43 -8.63 -0.01 -14.60
N LYS A 44 -8.74 -0.42 -13.35
CA LYS A 44 -9.68 0.14 -12.35
C LYS A 44 -9.02 1.28 -11.58
N TYR A 45 -8.58 2.31 -12.30
CA TYR A 45 -7.88 3.47 -11.71
C TYR A 45 -8.77 4.21 -10.71
N GLY A 46 -8.19 4.51 -9.53
CA GLY A 46 -8.87 5.23 -8.46
C GLY A 46 -9.75 4.38 -7.54
N ARG A 47 -9.91 3.08 -7.81
CA ARG A 47 -10.47 2.08 -6.89
C ARG A 47 -9.74 0.75 -7.08
N PRO A 48 -8.42 0.71 -6.86
CA PRO A 48 -7.65 -0.52 -7.02
C PRO A 48 -8.06 -1.55 -5.96
N LEU A 49 -7.94 -2.83 -6.31
CA LEU A 49 -7.91 -3.88 -5.31
C LEU A 49 -6.64 -3.68 -4.47
N LYS A 50 -6.79 -3.40 -3.19
CA LYS A 50 -5.64 -3.26 -2.29
C LYS A 50 -4.94 -4.60 -2.17
N VAL A 51 -3.62 -4.57 -2.25
CA VAL A 51 -2.78 -5.75 -1.99
C VAL A 51 -2.18 -5.60 -0.60
N ILE A 52 -2.41 -6.60 0.24
CA ILE A 52 -1.92 -6.65 1.61
C ILE A 52 -1.01 -7.88 1.73
N VAL A 53 0.26 -7.63 1.94
CA VAL A 53 1.22 -8.70 2.22
C VAL A 53 1.40 -8.78 3.74
N TYR A 54 1.22 -9.96 4.29
CA TYR A 54 1.46 -10.26 5.69
C TYR A 54 2.47 -11.40 5.83
N ALA A 55 3.03 -11.57 7.00
CA ALA A 55 4.02 -12.60 7.28
C ALA A 55 3.58 -13.41 8.49
N ASP A 56 2.97 -14.58 8.26
CA ASP A 56 2.62 -15.53 9.30
C ASP A 56 3.10 -16.94 8.89
N PRO A 57 4.17 -17.45 9.52
CA PRO A 57 4.69 -18.77 9.23
C PRO A 57 3.77 -19.92 9.71
N ASN A 58 2.77 -19.63 10.55
CA ASN A 58 1.82 -20.62 11.05
C ASN A 58 0.54 -20.68 10.21
N ASP A 59 0.29 -19.70 9.37
CA ASP A 59 -0.86 -19.69 8.45
C ASP A 59 -0.51 -20.52 7.21
N PRO A 60 -1.23 -21.62 6.92
CA PRO A 60 -1.02 -22.42 5.72
C PRO A 60 -1.50 -21.75 4.44
N THR A 61 -2.20 -20.63 4.54
CA THR A 61 -2.73 -19.90 3.39
C THR A 61 -1.59 -19.28 2.60
N VAL A 62 -1.59 -19.48 1.29
CA VAL A 62 -0.59 -18.90 0.39
C VAL A 62 -0.99 -17.49 -0.04
N ALA A 63 -2.17 -17.39 -0.68
CA ALA A 63 -2.79 -16.14 -1.08
C ALA A 63 -4.31 -16.35 -1.21
N TYR A 64 -5.08 -15.28 -1.20
CA TYR A 64 -6.51 -15.30 -1.51
C TYR A 64 -7.01 -13.90 -1.86
N ILE A 65 -8.12 -13.86 -2.57
CA ILE A 65 -8.85 -12.62 -2.89
C ILE A 65 -10.20 -12.59 -2.17
N ASP A 66 -10.54 -11.42 -1.60
CA ASP A 66 -11.87 -11.14 -1.04
C ASP A 66 -12.34 -9.73 -1.45
N PRO A 67 -13.57 -9.30 -1.12
CA PRO A 67 -14.05 -7.95 -1.46
C PRO A 67 -13.23 -6.79 -0.91
N ARG A 68 -12.34 -7.01 0.04
CA ARG A 68 -11.46 -5.99 0.64
C ARG A 68 -10.15 -5.85 -0.13
N GLY A 69 -9.71 -6.90 -0.83
CA GLY A 69 -8.47 -6.90 -1.58
C GLY A 69 -7.85 -8.28 -1.75
N ILE A 70 -6.60 -8.29 -2.20
CA ILE A 70 -5.76 -9.47 -2.34
C ILE A 70 -4.86 -9.58 -1.11
N PHE A 71 -4.83 -10.75 -0.50
CA PHE A 71 -4.03 -11.05 0.68
C PHE A 71 -2.99 -12.11 0.35
N ILE A 72 -1.72 -11.83 0.64
CA ILE A 72 -0.59 -12.72 0.33
C ILE A 72 0.23 -12.94 1.59
N ASN A 73 0.46 -14.18 1.95
CA ASN A 73 1.36 -14.53 3.04
C ASN A 73 2.80 -14.63 2.50
N ALA A 74 3.66 -13.68 2.83
CA ALA A 74 5.06 -13.70 2.41
C ALA A 74 5.86 -14.89 2.97
N CYS A 75 5.40 -15.47 4.10
CA CYS A 75 6.00 -16.65 4.71
C CYS A 75 5.46 -17.97 4.17
N ASN A 76 4.65 -17.96 3.10
CA ASN A 76 4.19 -19.19 2.49
C ASN A 76 5.36 -20.04 1.97
N HIS A 77 5.17 -21.37 1.95
CA HIS A 77 6.23 -22.32 1.62
C HIS A 77 6.78 -22.17 0.20
N ILE A 78 5.98 -21.71 -0.76
CA ILE A 78 6.43 -21.51 -2.15
C ILE A 78 7.41 -20.34 -2.19
N THR A 79 6.97 -19.17 -1.76
CA THR A 79 7.79 -17.95 -1.73
C THR A 79 9.05 -18.13 -0.89
N TRP A 80 8.92 -18.75 0.30
CA TRP A 80 10.06 -18.90 1.20
C TRP A 80 11.10 -19.89 0.73
N SER A 81 10.74 -20.85 -0.14
CA SER A 81 11.67 -21.78 -0.78
C SER A 81 12.59 -21.12 -1.80
N MET A 82 12.31 -19.90 -2.20
CA MET A 82 13.12 -19.20 -3.21
C MET A 82 14.46 -18.73 -2.64
N PRO A 83 15.57 -18.91 -3.39
CA PRO A 83 16.92 -18.68 -2.89
C PRO A 83 17.34 -17.21 -2.81
N SER A 84 16.57 -16.26 -3.33
CA SER A 84 16.91 -14.83 -3.30
C SER A 84 15.69 -13.95 -3.05
N ARG A 85 15.92 -12.75 -2.52
CA ARG A 85 14.88 -11.73 -2.34
C ARG A 85 14.19 -11.40 -3.66
N TYR A 86 14.93 -11.37 -4.74
CA TYR A 86 14.40 -11.13 -6.07
C TYR A 86 13.39 -12.20 -6.49
N LEU A 87 13.75 -13.49 -6.36
CA LEU A 87 12.84 -14.59 -6.69
C LEU A 87 11.64 -14.67 -5.72
N ARG A 88 11.81 -14.29 -4.46
CA ARG A 88 10.71 -14.16 -3.51
C ARG A 88 9.74 -13.05 -3.93
N SER A 89 10.25 -11.89 -4.36
CA SER A 89 9.43 -10.82 -4.92
C SER A 89 8.68 -11.30 -6.16
N LEU A 90 9.37 -11.94 -7.08
CA LEU A 90 8.77 -12.50 -8.29
C LEU A 90 7.67 -13.53 -7.97
N SER A 91 7.89 -14.36 -6.96
CA SER A 91 6.87 -15.30 -6.44
C SER A 91 5.63 -14.56 -5.93
N ILE A 92 5.82 -13.53 -5.10
CA ILE A 92 4.72 -12.70 -4.56
C ILE A 92 3.97 -11.98 -5.68
N GLU A 93 4.67 -11.45 -6.67
CA GLU A 93 4.07 -10.82 -7.85
C GLU A 93 3.26 -11.83 -8.68
N GLY A 94 3.75 -13.08 -8.80
CA GLY A 94 3.02 -14.17 -9.42
C GLY A 94 1.75 -14.57 -8.67
N LEU A 95 1.79 -14.63 -7.33
CA LEU A 95 0.62 -14.86 -6.51
C LEU A 95 -0.41 -13.73 -6.65
N ASN A 96 0.06 -12.48 -6.63
CA ASN A 96 -0.80 -11.33 -6.88
C ASN A 96 -1.46 -11.40 -8.27
N ALA A 97 -0.73 -11.80 -9.29
CA ALA A 97 -1.24 -11.93 -10.65
C ALA A 97 -2.26 -13.07 -10.77
N HIS A 98 -2.08 -14.19 -10.08
CA HIS A 98 -3.01 -15.30 -10.02
C HIS A 98 -4.34 -14.88 -9.38
N GLU A 99 -4.30 -14.28 -8.18
CA GLU A 99 -5.50 -13.82 -7.48
C GLU A 99 -6.23 -12.71 -8.26
N ASN A 100 -5.48 -11.78 -8.84
CA ASN A 100 -6.04 -10.77 -9.72
C ASN A 100 -6.68 -11.36 -10.99
N GLY A 101 -6.10 -12.45 -11.51
CA GLY A 101 -6.64 -13.20 -12.64
C GLY A 101 -8.02 -13.79 -12.33
N HIS A 102 -8.28 -14.22 -11.10
CA HIS A 102 -9.60 -14.65 -10.67
C HIS A 102 -10.63 -13.51 -10.71
N ASP A 103 -10.27 -12.27 -10.32
CA ASP A 103 -11.18 -11.11 -10.46
C ASP A 103 -11.45 -10.73 -11.94
N LEU A 104 -10.48 -10.96 -12.82
CA LEU A 104 -10.58 -10.59 -14.23
C LEU A 104 -11.28 -11.63 -15.09
N PHE A 105 -11.04 -12.93 -14.87
CA PHE A 105 -11.32 -13.98 -15.83
C PHE A 105 -12.29 -15.06 -15.31
N THR A 106 -12.51 -15.22 -14.01
CA THR A 106 -13.39 -16.25 -13.46
C THR A 106 -14.87 -15.87 -13.51
N ASP A 107 -15.69 -16.73 -14.12
CA ASP A 107 -17.16 -16.56 -14.10
C ASP A 107 -17.81 -17.37 -12.94
N ASN A 108 -17.86 -16.74 -11.79
CA ASN A 108 -18.48 -17.31 -10.58
C ASN A 108 -19.98 -17.69 -10.74
N ARG A 109 -20.68 -17.14 -11.74
CA ARG A 109 -22.10 -17.44 -11.96
C ARG A 109 -22.25 -18.83 -12.54
N ILE A 110 -21.39 -19.22 -13.49
CA ILE A 110 -21.38 -20.55 -14.10
C ILE A 110 -21.00 -21.61 -13.05
N ALA A 111 -19.97 -21.34 -12.23
CA ALA A 111 -19.57 -22.22 -11.14
C ALA A 111 -20.74 -22.48 -10.15
N ARG A 112 -21.42 -21.44 -9.69
CA ARG A 112 -22.60 -21.56 -8.81
C ARG A 112 -23.72 -22.32 -9.46
N ALA A 113 -24.00 -22.08 -10.74
CA ALA A 113 -25.04 -22.81 -11.49
C ALA A 113 -24.70 -24.30 -11.60
N TYR A 114 -23.43 -24.65 -11.82
CA TYR A 114 -22.95 -26.02 -11.88
C TYR A 114 -23.21 -26.76 -10.57
N PHE A 115 -22.70 -26.28 -9.45
CA PHE A 115 -22.87 -26.95 -8.17
C PHE A 115 -24.31 -27.01 -7.71
N ASN A 116 -25.12 -25.97 -7.94
CA ASN A 116 -26.52 -25.99 -7.63
C ASN A 116 -27.29 -27.09 -8.46
N LYS A 117 -26.91 -27.30 -9.72
CA LYS A 117 -27.52 -28.35 -10.55
C LYS A 117 -27.01 -29.72 -10.16
N LEU A 118 -25.72 -29.89 -9.85
CA LEU A 118 -25.16 -31.15 -9.42
C LEU A 118 -25.84 -31.67 -8.14
N ILE A 119 -26.03 -30.80 -7.14
CA ILE A 119 -26.74 -31.14 -5.89
C ILE A 119 -28.19 -31.61 -6.17
N LEU A 120 -28.82 -31.08 -7.21
CA LEU A 120 -30.15 -31.48 -7.63
C LEU A 120 -30.16 -32.74 -8.55
N GLY A 121 -29.07 -33.46 -8.66
CA GLY A 121 -28.91 -34.63 -9.52
C GLY A 121 -29.05 -34.31 -11.00
N LYS A 122 -28.52 -33.19 -11.47
CA LYS A 122 -28.57 -32.74 -12.85
C LYS A 122 -27.23 -32.30 -13.37
N TYR A 123 -26.88 -32.70 -14.58
CA TYR A 123 -25.70 -32.19 -15.26
C TYR A 123 -25.89 -30.75 -15.75
N TYR A 124 -24.84 -29.98 -15.72
CA TYR A 124 -24.72 -28.62 -16.24
C TYR A 124 -23.31 -28.44 -16.83
N PRO A 125 -23.10 -27.67 -17.90
CA PRO A 125 -24.08 -26.87 -18.68
C PRO A 125 -25.00 -27.70 -19.53
N LYS A 126 -24.58 -28.89 -19.98
CA LYS A 126 -25.40 -29.83 -20.73
C LYS A 126 -25.20 -31.29 -20.27
N LYS A 127 -26.16 -32.16 -20.57
CA LYS A 127 -26.00 -33.58 -20.34
C LYS A 127 -24.92 -34.13 -21.27
N PRO A 128 -23.91 -34.88 -20.77
CA PRO A 128 -22.91 -35.52 -21.60
C PRO A 128 -23.52 -36.41 -22.68
N THR A 129 -23.08 -36.26 -23.92
CA THR A 129 -23.58 -37.01 -25.09
C THR A 129 -22.46 -37.82 -25.72
N GLY A 130 -22.77 -38.83 -26.52
CA GLY A 130 -21.77 -39.64 -27.20
C GLY A 130 -21.01 -40.63 -26.30
N LEU A 131 -21.46 -40.82 -25.04
CA LEU A 131 -20.83 -41.72 -24.08
C LEU A 131 -20.96 -43.19 -24.54
N ARG A 132 -19.93 -43.98 -24.28
CA ARG A 132 -19.96 -45.46 -24.39
C ARG A 132 -21.02 -46.05 -23.44
N ALA A 133 -21.39 -47.30 -23.63
CA ALA A 133 -22.45 -47.95 -22.87
C ALA A 133 -22.18 -47.98 -21.37
N ASP A 134 -20.93 -48.31 -20.98
CA ASP A 134 -20.44 -48.33 -19.60
C ASP A 134 -20.50 -46.92 -18.95
N LEU A 135 -20.03 -45.90 -19.66
CA LEU A 135 -20.02 -44.52 -19.16
C LEU A 135 -21.46 -43.94 -19.03
N LYS A 136 -22.43 -44.43 -19.81
CA LYS A 136 -23.85 -44.07 -19.62
C LYS A 136 -24.39 -44.60 -18.29
N VAL A 137 -23.97 -45.81 -17.88
CA VAL A 137 -24.33 -46.37 -16.58
C VAL A 137 -23.75 -45.53 -15.47
N TYR A 138 -22.44 -45.24 -15.52
CA TYR A 138 -21.77 -44.42 -14.52
C TYR A 138 -22.38 -43.02 -14.40
N ALA A 139 -22.68 -42.37 -15.53
CA ALA A 139 -23.34 -41.08 -15.53
C ALA A 139 -24.72 -41.10 -14.86
N LYS A 140 -25.45 -42.25 -14.91
CA LYS A 140 -26.69 -42.40 -14.21
C LYS A 140 -26.49 -42.65 -12.72
N GLU A 141 -25.55 -43.54 -12.36
CA GLU A 141 -25.22 -43.89 -10.97
C GLU A 141 -24.77 -42.65 -10.18
N ILE A 142 -23.95 -41.75 -10.76
CA ILE A 142 -23.53 -40.49 -10.14
C ILE A 142 -24.77 -39.65 -9.77
N LEU A 143 -25.72 -39.49 -10.68
CA LEU A 143 -26.92 -38.70 -10.40
C LEU A 143 -27.84 -39.37 -9.37
N GLU A 144 -27.94 -40.71 -9.38
CA GLU A 144 -28.67 -41.45 -8.38
C GLU A 144 -28.04 -41.32 -7.01
N ALA A 145 -26.68 -41.43 -6.91
CA ALA A 145 -25.94 -41.21 -5.68
C ALA A 145 -26.08 -39.78 -5.12
N MET A 146 -26.20 -38.79 -5.98
CA MET A 146 -26.46 -37.40 -5.54
C MET A 146 -27.86 -37.21 -4.93
N LEU A 147 -28.83 -38.03 -5.29
CA LEU A 147 -30.19 -37.97 -4.81
C LEU A 147 -30.47 -38.94 -3.64
N ASP A 148 -29.52 -39.81 -3.32
CA ASP A 148 -29.63 -40.73 -2.21
C ASP A 148 -29.42 -39.99 -0.89
N GLU A 149 -30.45 -39.94 -0.05
CA GLU A 149 -30.43 -39.34 1.27
C GLU A 149 -29.96 -40.32 2.37
N THR A 150 -29.81 -41.60 2.03
CA THR A 150 -29.47 -42.66 3.00
C THR A 150 -27.96 -42.80 3.20
N ASP A 151 -27.16 -42.53 2.17
CA ASP A 151 -25.70 -42.60 2.21
C ASP A 151 -25.05 -41.30 1.68
N GLU A 152 -24.49 -40.51 2.59
CA GLU A 152 -23.82 -39.24 2.26
C GLU A 152 -22.42 -39.41 1.70
N VAL A 153 -21.79 -40.61 1.83
CA VAL A 153 -20.38 -40.82 1.41
C VAL A 153 -20.21 -40.60 -0.08
N PRO A 154 -20.99 -41.26 -0.99
CA PRO A 154 -20.84 -41.03 -2.42
C PRO A 154 -21.10 -39.59 -2.82
N LYS A 155 -22.10 -38.94 -2.23
CA LYS A 155 -22.40 -37.51 -2.47
C LYS A 155 -21.22 -36.61 -2.11
N THR A 156 -20.61 -36.83 -0.95
CA THR A 156 -19.47 -36.03 -0.50
C THR A 156 -18.26 -36.25 -1.41
N VAL A 157 -17.99 -37.49 -1.83
CA VAL A 157 -16.89 -37.79 -2.76
C VAL A 157 -17.12 -37.13 -4.13
N ILE A 158 -18.34 -37.22 -4.69
CA ILE A 158 -18.67 -36.57 -5.96
C ILE A 158 -18.49 -35.07 -5.89
N VAL A 159 -19.01 -34.41 -4.85
CA VAL A 159 -18.90 -32.96 -4.70
C VAL A 159 -17.44 -32.54 -4.48
N SER A 160 -16.67 -33.25 -3.64
CA SER A 160 -15.24 -32.96 -3.41
C SER A 160 -14.42 -33.15 -4.68
N THR A 161 -14.63 -34.24 -5.42
CA THR A 161 -13.95 -34.50 -6.69
C THR A 161 -14.30 -33.44 -7.76
N ALA A 162 -15.60 -33.10 -7.88
CA ALA A 162 -16.04 -32.06 -8.80
C ALA A 162 -15.42 -30.68 -8.44
N LYS A 163 -15.34 -30.36 -7.15
CA LYS A 163 -14.71 -29.13 -6.67
C LYS A 163 -13.21 -29.10 -6.97
N ALA A 164 -12.51 -30.21 -6.68
CA ALA A 164 -11.08 -30.33 -6.98
C ALA A 164 -10.81 -30.17 -8.48
N LEU A 165 -11.54 -30.90 -9.34
CA LEU A 165 -11.41 -30.79 -10.79
C LEU A 165 -11.71 -29.38 -11.30
N SER A 166 -12.81 -28.76 -10.82
CA SER A 166 -13.14 -27.41 -11.24
C SER A 166 -12.09 -26.39 -10.86
N ASN A 167 -11.49 -26.49 -9.66
CA ASN A 167 -10.40 -25.62 -9.24
C ASN A 167 -9.15 -25.85 -10.09
N ILE A 168 -8.76 -27.11 -10.35
CA ILE A 168 -7.60 -27.44 -11.18
C ILE A 168 -7.72 -26.81 -12.58
N LEU A 169 -8.89 -26.96 -13.21
CA LEU A 169 -9.09 -26.45 -14.56
C LEU A 169 -9.25 -24.91 -14.60
N GLU A 170 -9.86 -24.33 -13.58
CA GLU A 170 -10.03 -22.89 -13.47
C GLU A 170 -8.69 -22.21 -13.19
N ASP A 171 -7.89 -22.71 -12.25
CA ASP A 171 -6.53 -22.21 -11.97
C ASP A 171 -5.67 -22.28 -13.23
N GLY A 172 -5.73 -23.41 -13.95
CA GLY A 172 -5.02 -23.57 -15.21
C GLY A 172 -5.41 -22.54 -16.27
N TYR A 173 -6.71 -22.26 -16.38
CA TYR A 173 -7.22 -21.22 -17.29
C TYR A 173 -6.77 -19.83 -16.87
N VAL A 174 -6.90 -19.51 -15.59
CA VAL A 174 -6.52 -18.20 -15.04
C VAL A 174 -5.02 -17.95 -15.21
N ASP A 175 -4.18 -18.93 -14.91
CA ASP A 175 -2.72 -18.83 -15.07
C ASP A 175 -2.33 -18.66 -16.54
N ALA A 176 -2.90 -19.48 -17.44
CA ALA A 176 -2.65 -19.37 -18.87
C ALA A 176 -3.09 -18.02 -19.45
N ARG A 177 -4.29 -17.55 -19.04
CA ARG A 177 -4.83 -16.28 -19.50
C ARG A 177 -4.03 -15.09 -18.96
N SER A 178 -3.70 -15.11 -17.66
CA SER A 178 -2.88 -14.07 -17.03
C SER A 178 -1.49 -14.00 -17.65
N SER A 179 -0.86 -15.13 -17.92
CA SER A 179 0.46 -15.18 -18.57
C SER A 179 0.42 -14.64 -20.00
N TYR A 180 -0.68 -14.88 -20.72
CA TYR A 180 -0.84 -14.38 -22.08
C TYR A 180 -1.13 -12.87 -22.14
N GLU A 181 -2.01 -12.36 -21.28
CA GLU A 181 -2.37 -10.94 -21.25
C GLU A 181 -1.27 -10.07 -20.61
N PHE A 182 -0.50 -10.62 -19.68
CA PHE A 182 0.54 -9.92 -18.92
C PHE A 182 1.90 -10.66 -19.00
N PRO A 183 2.55 -10.69 -20.17
CA PRO A 183 3.75 -11.50 -20.45
C PRO A 183 5.04 -10.89 -19.81
N GLY A 184 4.97 -10.26 -18.65
CA GLY A 184 6.08 -9.68 -17.93
C GLY A 184 6.39 -10.43 -16.63
N THR A 185 6.67 -9.67 -15.58
CA THR A 185 6.87 -10.22 -14.22
C THR A 185 5.68 -11.04 -13.72
N PRO A 186 4.40 -10.72 -14.04
CA PRO A 186 3.27 -11.56 -13.67
C PRO A 186 3.38 -13.00 -14.23
N ALA A 187 3.59 -13.15 -15.52
CA ALA A 187 3.73 -14.46 -16.17
C ALA A 187 4.91 -15.26 -15.62
N ARG A 188 6.04 -14.60 -15.39
CA ARG A 188 7.24 -15.23 -14.80
C ARG A 188 6.99 -15.68 -13.36
N GLY A 189 6.34 -14.85 -12.56
CA GLY A 189 6.00 -15.20 -11.19
C GLY A 189 5.03 -16.36 -11.10
N ILE A 190 4.01 -16.41 -11.95
CA ILE A 190 3.07 -17.53 -12.07
C ILE A 190 3.85 -18.81 -12.44
N ALA A 191 4.67 -18.78 -13.48
CA ALA A 191 5.44 -19.94 -13.93
C ALA A 191 6.40 -20.46 -12.83
N LEU A 192 7.07 -19.54 -12.11
CA LEU A 192 7.95 -19.88 -11.00
C LEU A 192 7.21 -20.58 -9.86
N ASN A 193 6.03 -20.03 -9.47
CA ASN A 193 5.20 -20.60 -8.42
C ASN A 193 4.65 -21.98 -8.82
N ASN A 194 4.23 -22.13 -10.05
CA ASN A 194 3.71 -23.38 -10.59
C ASN A 194 4.74 -24.48 -10.61
N LEU A 195 6.00 -24.17 -11.00
CA LEU A 195 7.12 -25.11 -10.90
C LEU A 195 7.34 -25.57 -9.46
N ARG A 196 7.42 -24.63 -8.52
CA ARG A 196 7.63 -24.98 -7.10
C ARG A 196 6.48 -25.76 -6.50
N PHE A 197 5.26 -25.42 -6.87
CA PHE A 197 4.08 -26.16 -6.43
C PHE A 197 4.10 -27.61 -6.99
N ALA A 198 4.41 -27.77 -8.27
CA ALA A 198 4.46 -29.09 -8.92
C ALA A 198 5.52 -30.01 -8.29
N GLU A 199 6.65 -29.45 -7.85
CA GLU A 199 7.69 -30.19 -7.11
C GLU A 199 7.18 -30.76 -5.76
N THR A 200 6.11 -30.21 -5.19
CA THR A 200 5.51 -30.72 -3.94
C THR A 200 4.69 -31.98 -4.13
N VAL A 201 4.28 -32.29 -5.38
CA VAL A 201 3.50 -33.49 -5.69
C VAL A 201 4.40 -34.72 -5.65
N PRO A 202 4.10 -35.74 -4.81
CA PRO A 202 4.91 -36.92 -4.73
C PRO A 202 4.89 -37.75 -6.02
N ASP A 203 5.91 -38.58 -6.19
CA ASP A 203 5.95 -39.61 -7.26
C ASP A 203 4.77 -40.59 -7.12
N ILE A 204 4.29 -41.13 -8.25
CA ILE A 204 3.10 -42.01 -8.32
C ILE A 204 3.23 -43.19 -7.36
N GLU A 205 4.37 -43.90 -7.37
CA GLU A 205 4.60 -45.07 -6.50
C GLU A 205 4.60 -44.66 -5.01
N THR A 206 5.10 -43.48 -4.71
CA THR A 206 5.05 -42.92 -3.35
C THR A 206 3.63 -42.69 -2.90
N MET A 207 2.76 -42.16 -3.76
CA MET A 207 1.33 -41.96 -3.46
C MET A 207 0.61 -43.30 -3.24
N ILE A 208 0.88 -44.28 -4.08
CA ILE A 208 0.32 -45.65 -3.94
C ILE A 208 0.75 -46.25 -2.60
N ASN A 209 2.06 -46.18 -2.27
CA ASN A 209 2.58 -46.71 -1.02
C ASN A 209 2.01 -46.03 0.23
N LYS A 210 1.68 -44.73 0.13
CA LYS A 210 0.96 -43.95 1.16
C LYS A 210 -0.54 -44.23 1.17
N LYS A 211 -1.05 -45.15 0.34
CA LYS A 211 -2.47 -45.49 0.23
C LYS A 211 -3.38 -44.31 -0.12
N PHE A 212 -2.93 -43.48 -1.05
CA PHE A 212 -3.82 -42.46 -1.62
C PHE A 212 -4.91 -43.16 -2.42
N TYR A 213 -6.12 -42.59 -2.43
CA TYR A 213 -7.21 -43.11 -3.27
C TYR A 213 -6.87 -42.93 -4.75
N ASP A 214 -7.18 -43.91 -5.58
CA ASP A 214 -6.78 -43.95 -6.99
C ASP A 214 -7.22 -42.66 -7.74
N HIS A 215 -8.44 -42.20 -7.54
CA HIS A 215 -8.92 -40.96 -8.15
C HIS A 215 -8.16 -39.72 -7.66
N ASN A 216 -7.74 -39.67 -6.38
CA ASN A 216 -6.93 -38.57 -5.85
C ASN A 216 -5.51 -38.59 -6.43
N ILE A 217 -4.94 -39.75 -6.74
CA ILE A 217 -3.64 -39.83 -7.45
C ILE A 217 -3.79 -39.22 -8.84
N VAL A 218 -4.87 -39.53 -9.57
CA VAL A 218 -5.15 -38.90 -10.87
C VAL A 218 -5.30 -37.37 -10.74
N LEU A 219 -6.01 -36.87 -9.71
CA LEU A 219 -6.13 -35.43 -9.45
C LEU A 219 -4.77 -34.79 -9.18
N ASN A 220 -3.89 -35.43 -8.40
CA ASN A 220 -2.52 -34.96 -8.16
C ASN A 220 -1.71 -34.84 -9.46
N LEU A 221 -1.83 -35.83 -10.35
CA LEU A 221 -1.18 -35.76 -11.66
C LEU A 221 -1.74 -34.65 -12.53
N LEU A 222 -3.08 -34.44 -12.51
CA LEU A 222 -3.72 -33.34 -13.25
C LEU A 222 -3.26 -31.99 -12.73
N ILE A 223 -3.18 -31.77 -11.40
CA ILE A 223 -2.66 -30.55 -10.80
C ILE A 223 -1.24 -30.29 -11.29
N GLN A 224 -0.37 -31.30 -11.22
CA GLN A 224 1.01 -31.16 -11.62
C GLN A 224 1.14 -30.86 -13.12
N TYR A 225 0.39 -31.57 -13.96
CA TYR A 225 0.39 -31.32 -15.40
C TYR A 225 -0.12 -29.94 -15.78
N VAL A 226 -1.22 -29.51 -15.18
CA VAL A 226 -1.79 -28.20 -15.46
C VAL A 226 -0.81 -27.07 -15.10
N ARG A 227 -0.08 -27.22 -13.98
CA ARG A 227 0.87 -26.21 -13.52
C ARG A 227 2.24 -26.27 -14.19
N ALA A 228 2.83 -27.46 -14.35
CA ALA A 228 4.22 -27.60 -14.84
C ALA A 228 4.34 -28.29 -16.20
N ARG A 229 3.23 -28.77 -16.80
CA ARG A 229 3.21 -29.56 -18.05
C ARG A 229 4.01 -30.86 -18.00
N GLU A 230 4.46 -31.22 -16.83
CA GLU A 230 5.19 -32.46 -16.54
C GLU A 230 4.58 -33.13 -15.33
N VAL A 231 4.76 -34.43 -15.18
CA VAL A 231 4.34 -35.17 -14.00
C VAL A 231 5.50 -35.95 -13.41
N ASN A 232 5.52 -36.06 -12.09
CA ASN A 232 6.53 -36.80 -11.38
C ASN A 232 6.24 -38.29 -11.45
N ASN A 233 6.96 -39.02 -12.31
CA ASN A 233 6.92 -40.47 -12.46
C ASN A 233 8.36 -41.02 -12.50
N LEU A 234 9.17 -40.68 -11.51
CA LEU A 234 10.58 -41.08 -11.42
C LEU A 234 10.72 -42.59 -11.18
N SER A 235 9.73 -43.24 -10.56
CA SER A 235 9.66 -44.69 -10.38
C SER A 235 9.43 -45.47 -11.67
N GLY A 236 8.96 -44.77 -12.75
CA GLY A 236 8.61 -45.44 -14.00
C GLY A 236 7.33 -46.29 -13.90
N TYR A 237 6.40 -45.85 -13.02
CA TYR A 237 5.11 -46.54 -12.89
C TYR A 237 4.38 -46.60 -14.24
N SER A 238 3.77 -47.76 -14.54
CA SER A 238 2.88 -47.96 -15.67
C SER A 238 1.62 -48.70 -15.21
N GLY A 239 0.43 -48.24 -15.58
CA GLY A 239 -0.82 -48.89 -15.17
C GLY A 239 -2.02 -48.02 -15.27
N GLU A 240 -3.17 -48.50 -14.81
CA GLU A 240 -4.50 -47.90 -14.97
C GLU A 240 -4.55 -46.38 -14.61
N ILE A 241 -3.88 -45.99 -13.53
CA ILE A 241 -3.87 -44.61 -13.04
C ILE A 241 -3.21 -43.68 -14.05
N LEU A 242 -2.02 -44.07 -14.55
CA LEU A 242 -1.27 -43.31 -15.54
C LEU A 242 -2.02 -43.26 -16.88
N ASP A 243 -2.57 -44.41 -17.32
CA ASP A 243 -3.33 -44.51 -18.58
C ASP A 243 -4.57 -43.58 -18.54
N LYS A 244 -5.27 -43.56 -17.43
CA LYS A 244 -6.42 -42.66 -17.23
C LYS A 244 -5.99 -41.20 -17.31
N PHE A 245 -4.98 -40.81 -16.53
CA PHE A 245 -4.43 -39.47 -16.58
C PHE A 245 -4.04 -39.04 -18.01
N MET A 246 -3.28 -39.87 -18.71
CA MET A 246 -2.83 -39.57 -20.09
C MET A 246 -4.01 -39.39 -21.06
N SER A 247 -5.10 -40.12 -20.85
CA SER A 247 -6.32 -39.99 -21.68
C SER A 247 -7.04 -38.65 -21.51
N TYR A 248 -6.84 -37.96 -20.39
CA TYR A 248 -7.49 -36.68 -20.10
C TYR A 248 -6.74 -35.48 -20.65
N ILE A 249 -5.45 -35.61 -20.96
CA ILE A 249 -4.59 -34.49 -21.43
C ILE A 249 -5.22 -33.69 -22.58
N PRO A 250 -5.72 -34.32 -23.69
CA PRO A 250 -6.31 -33.56 -24.78
C PRO A 250 -7.56 -32.77 -24.36
N LEU A 251 -8.37 -33.34 -23.47
CA LEU A 251 -9.57 -32.68 -22.95
C LEU A 251 -9.22 -31.51 -22.05
N VAL A 252 -8.25 -31.70 -21.16
CA VAL A 252 -7.75 -30.67 -20.24
C VAL A 252 -7.17 -29.50 -21.05
N ASP A 253 -6.28 -29.77 -22.01
CA ASP A 253 -5.67 -28.72 -22.83
C ASP A 253 -6.73 -27.95 -23.63
N SER A 254 -7.75 -28.61 -24.15
CA SER A 254 -8.80 -27.92 -24.89
C SER A 254 -9.64 -26.99 -24.03
N CYS A 255 -9.93 -27.35 -22.78
CA CYS A 255 -10.82 -26.57 -21.93
C CYS A 255 -10.12 -25.47 -21.13
N ILE A 256 -8.83 -25.63 -20.78
CA ILE A 256 -8.07 -24.57 -20.08
C ILE A 256 -7.67 -23.40 -20.99
N PHE A 257 -7.69 -23.58 -22.31
CA PHE A 257 -7.46 -22.49 -23.27
C PHE A 257 -8.77 -21.90 -23.83
N ASP A 258 -9.92 -22.44 -23.45
CA ASP A 258 -11.24 -21.96 -23.88
C ASP A 258 -11.71 -20.80 -22.98
N GLU A 259 -12.17 -19.71 -23.59
CA GLU A 259 -12.72 -18.55 -22.87
C GLU A 259 -14.08 -18.84 -22.23
N ASP A 260 -14.85 -19.82 -22.77
CA ASP A 260 -16.13 -20.20 -22.18
C ASP A 260 -15.94 -21.13 -20.97
N ALA A 261 -16.21 -20.62 -19.78
CA ALA A 261 -16.15 -21.38 -18.54
C ALA A 261 -16.98 -22.69 -18.57
N ARG A 262 -18.04 -22.78 -19.43
CA ARG A 262 -18.85 -23.97 -19.59
C ARG A 262 -18.04 -25.16 -20.10
N ALA A 263 -17.03 -24.93 -20.95
CA ALA A 263 -16.15 -25.98 -21.46
C ALA A 263 -15.42 -26.70 -20.32
N ARG A 264 -14.93 -25.95 -19.32
CA ARG A 264 -14.28 -26.53 -18.13
C ARG A 264 -15.24 -27.42 -17.33
N PHE A 265 -16.48 -26.99 -17.10
CA PHE A 265 -17.48 -27.81 -16.38
C PHE A 265 -17.98 -29.02 -17.19
N GLU A 266 -17.97 -28.95 -18.52
CA GLU A 266 -18.18 -30.11 -19.37
C GLU A 266 -17.05 -31.13 -19.23
N ALA A 267 -15.79 -30.65 -19.17
CA ALA A 267 -14.63 -31.49 -18.92
C ALA A 267 -14.67 -32.13 -17.51
N VAL A 268 -15.07 -31.36 -16.48
CA VAL A 268 -15.28 -31.91 -15.12
C VAL A 268 -16.26 -33.05 -15.15
N ASN A 269 -17.43 -32.90 -15.84
CA ASN A 269 -18.42 -33.99 -15.95
C ASN A 269 -17.85 -35.23 -16.64
N GLN A 270 -17.10 -35.05 -17.73
CA GLN A 270 -16.55 -36.17 -18.50
C GLN A 270 -15.48 -36.94 -17.68
N ILE A 271 -14.56 -36.21 -17.05
CA ILE A 271 -13.51 -36.81 -16.20
C ILE A 271 -14.13 -37.52 -15.00
N MET A 272 -15.08 -36.89 -14.32
CA MET A 272 -15.76 -37.48 -13.15
C MET A 272 -16.52 -38.75 -13.49
N ILE A 273 -17.20 -38.79 -14.63
CA ILE A 273 -17.91 -40.00 -15.09
C ILE A 273 -16.91 -41.14 -15.35
N ASP A 274 -15.79 -40.85 -15.98
CA ASP A 274 -14.77 -41.85 -16.29
C ASP A 274 -13.98 -42.31 -15.07
N LEU A 275 -13.85 -41.44 -14.04
CA LEU A 275 -13.22 -41.76 -12.75
C LEU A 275 -14.18 -42.48 -11.78
N TRP A 276 -15.46 -42.59 -12.08
CA TRP A 276 -16.45 -43.14 -11.16
C TRP A 276 -16.08 -44.49 -10.55
N PRO A 277 -15.58 -45.51 -11.31
CA PRO A 277 -15.13 -46.78 -10.72
C PRO A 277 -14.01 -46.63 -9.71
N MET A 278 -13.07 -45.67 -9.92
CA MET A 278 -12.00 -45.44 -8.97
C MET A 278 -12.51 -44.73 -7.70
N MET A 279 -13.49 -43.81 -7.84
CA MET A 279 -14.17 -43.18 -6.71
C MET A 279 -14.92 -44.20 -5.85
N GLN A 280 -15.59 -45.16 -6.45
CA GLN A 280 -16.31 -46.21 -5.73
C GLN A 280 -15.40 -47.06 -4.85
N ARG A 281 -14.11 -47.26 -5.24
CA ARG A 281 -13.15 -48.08 -4.47
C ARG A 281 -12.87 -47.52 -3.08
N CYS A 282 -13.08 -46.22 -2.83
CA CYS A 282 -12.81 -45.59 -1.52
C CYS A 282 -14.04 -45.55 -0.59
N PHE A 283 -15.22 -45.88 -1.06
CA PHE A 283 -16.47 -45.65 -0.29
C PHE A 283 -16.53 -46.42 1.03
N ASP A 284 -16.07 -47.65 1.05
CA ASP A 284 -16.11 -48.50 2.27
C ASP A 284 -15.11 -47.95 3.34
N ASP A 285 -13.91 -47.59 2.94
CA ASP A 285 -12.93 -46.96 3.84
C ASP A 285 -13.46 -45.63 4.40
N LEU A 286 -14.14 -44.84 3.58
CA LEU A 286 -14.72 -43.57 4.01
C LEU A 286 -15.95 -43.74 4.92
N ARG A 287 -16.74 -44.80 4.72
CA ARG A 287 -17.82 -45.14 5.64
C ARG A 287 -17.30 -45.52 7.01
N ASP A 288 -16.24 -46.31 7.05
CA ASP A 288 -15.57 -46.68 8.31
C ASP A 288 -15.03 -45.46 9.03
N LYS A 289 -14.34 -44.56 8.33
CA LYS A 289 -13.83 -43.30 8.89
C LYS A 289 -14.97 -42.40 9.41
N LYS A 290 -16.08 -42.32 8.68
CA LYS A 290 -17.29 -41.59 9.11
C LYS A 290 -17.80 -42.12 10.45
N GLN A 291 -17.94 -43.46 10.56
CA GLN A 291 -18.42 -44.11 11.79
C GLN A 291 -17.47 -43.89 12.96
N GLN A 292 -16.15 -43.97 12.74
CA GLN A 292 -15.15 -43.71 13.78
C GLN A 292 -15.20 -42.26 14.27
N ALA A 293 -15.33 -41.29 13.37
CA ALA A 293 -15.44 -39.88 13.75
C ALA A 293 -16.69 -39.61 14.59
N GLN A 294 -17.83 -40.17 14.20
CA GLN A 294 -19.08 -40.06 14.95
C GLN A 294 -19.00 -40.69 16.34
N GLN A 295 -18.39 -41.88 16.48
CA GLN A 295 -18.17 -42.54 17.76
C GLN A 295 -17.23 -41.75 18.68
N ASN A 296 -16.16 -41.21 18.15
CA ASN A 296 -15.23 -40.37 18.90
C ASN A 296 -15.88 -39.11 19.45
N GLN A 297 -16.72 -38.44 18.65
CA GLN A 297 -17.45 -37.27 19.08
C GLN A 297 -18.50 -37.59 20.17
N GLN A 298 -19.22 -38.71 20.04
CA GLN A 298 -20.16 -39.18 21.06
C GLN A 298 -19.44 -39.52 22.37
N GLN A 299 -18.23 -40.11 22.33
CA GLN A 299 -17.42 -40.36 23.53
C GLN A 299 -16.92 -39.08 24.17
N GLN A 300 -16.51 -38.09 23.41
CA GLN A 300 -16.08 -36.79 23.92
C GLN A 300 -17.25 -36.00 24.54
N SER A 301 -18.44 -36.03 23.94
CA SER A 301 -19.62 -35.40 24.51
C SER A 301 -20.09 -36.05 25.81
N LEU A 302 -19.98 -37.38 25.93
CA LEU A 302 -20.25 -38.14 27.15
C LEU A 302 -19.23 -37.86 28.25
N ALA A 303 -17.94 -37.73 27.89
CA ALA A 303 -16.88 -37.39 28.84
C ALA A 303 -17.01 -35.93 29.36
N ALA A 304 -17.44 -35.01 28.51
CA ALA A 304 -17.71 -33.63 28.91
C ALA A 304 -18.95 -33.50 29.80
N ALA A 305 -19.96 -34.33 29.59
CA ALA A 305 -21.18 -34.38 30.44
C ALA A 305 -20.92 -34.99 31.82
N GLY A 306 -19.86 -35.80 31.96
CA GLY A 306 -19.49 -36.43 33.24
C GLY A 306 -18.69 -35.58 34.23
N SER A 307 -18.22 -34.38 33.84
CA SER A 307 -17.33 -33.53 34.66
C SER A 307 -17.89 -32.15 34.98
N GLY A 308 -19.20 -31.91 34.86
CA GLY A 308 -19.77 -30.55 35.05
C GLY A 308 -21.08 -30.58 35.84
N ASN A 309 -21.01 -30.28 37.11
CA ASN A 309 -22.17 -29.92 37.94
C ASN A 309 -22.49 -28.43 37.69
N GLY A 310 -23.53 -28.09 36.96
CA GLY A 310 -23.93 -26.68 36.78
C GLY A 310 -24.98 -26.47 35.68
N SER A 311 -26.22 -26.22 36.12
CA SER A 311 -27.43 -25.95 35.34
C SER A 311 -27.29 -24.91 34.24
N GLY A 312 -27.87 -25.23 33.06
CA GLY A 312 -28.04 -24.28 31.95
C GLY A 312 -28.67 -24.95 30.72
N SER A 313 -30.00 -24.91 30.67
CA SER A 313 -30.85 -25.36 29.57
C SER A 313 -30.53 -24.68 28.26
N SER A 314 -30.20 -25.45 27.21
CA SER A 314 -30.64 -25.18 25.85
C SER A 314 -30.49 -26.47 25.04
N GLY A 315 -31.64 -27.06 24.66
CA GLY A 315 -31.70 -28.24 23.79
C GLY A 315 -31.33 -27.85 22.35
N GLY A 316 -30.15 -28.26 21.91
CA GLY A 316 -29.75 -28.36 20.52
C GLY A 316 -29.48 -29.84 20.22
N SER A 317 -30.05 -30.39 19.16
CA SER A 317 -30.04 -31.79 18.83
C SER A 317 -28.65 -32.31 18.59
N SER A 318 -28.20 -33.24 19.43
CA SER A 318 -26.91 -33.96 19.33
C SER A 318 -26.76 -34.80 18.02
N ASP A 319 -27.82 -34.96 17.27
CA ASP A 319 -27.83 -35.70 16.00
C ASP A 319 -27.34 -34.85 14.80
N ASP A 320 -27.51 -33.51 14.83
CA ASP A 320 -27.03 -32.65 13.77
C ASP A 320 -25.51 -32.35 13.89
N GLU A 321 -24.99 -32.18 15.11
CA GLU A 321 -23.54 -32.03 15.32
C GLU A 321 -22.75 -33.29 14.97
N SER A 322 -23.29 -34.49 15.25
CA SER A 322 -22.61 -35.75 14.92
C SER A 322 -22.65 -36.08 13.41
N LYS A 323 -23.66 -35.61 12.69
CA LYS A 323 -23.71 -35.72 11.22
C LYS A 323 -22.65 -34.81 10.57
N ASP A 324 -22.43 -33.61 11.11
CA ASP A 324 -21.50 -32.63 10.60
C ASP A 324 -20.03 -33.12 10.77
N ALA A 325 -19.68 -33.71 11.91
CA ALA A 325 -18.35 -34.28 12.15
C ALA A 325 -18.02 -35.47 11.24
N GLY A 326 -18.98 -36.32 10.93
CA GLY A 326 -18.80 -37.43 10.01
C GLY A 326 -18.52 -36.97 8.59
N THR A 327 -19.24 -35.94 8.13
CA THR A 327 -19.05 -35.37 6.80
C THR A 327 -17.75 -34.62 6.70
N GLU A 328 -17.32 -33.93 7.76
CA GLU A 328 -16.04 -33.23 7.81
C GLU A 328 -14.86 -34.19 7.78
N ALA A 329 -14.94 -35.32 8.49
CA ALA A 329 -13.92 -36.38 8.44
C ALA A 329 -13.73 -36.97 7.04
N ILE A 330 -14.80 -37.10 6.25
CA ILE A 330 -14.70 -37.54 4.86
C ILE A 330 -13.98 -36.49 4.01
N LYS A 331 -14.36 -35.25 4.14
CA LYS A 331 -13.70 -34.14 3.42
C LYS A 331 -12.23 -34.05 3.76
N GLU A 332 -11.90 -34.09 5.05
CA GLU A 332 -10.52 -34.08 5.51
C GLU A 332 -9.70 -35.26 4.96
N ALA A 333 -10.28 -36.46 4.94
CA ALA A 333 -9.62 -37.64 4.37
C ALA A 333 -9.34 -37.50 2.87
N LEU A 334 -10.24 -36.88 2.10
CA LEU A 334 -10.08 -36.62 0.66
C LEU A 334 -9.09 -35.49 0.42
N GLU A 335 -9.26 -34.37 1.10
CA GLU A 335 -8.45 -33.17 0.91
C GLU A 335 -7.02 -33.33 1.44
N SER A 336 -6.77 -34.21 2.46
CA SER A 336 -5.42 -34.49 2.98
C SER A 336 -4.51 -35.19 1.96
N GLN A 337 -5.09 -35.81 0.96
CA GLN A 337 -4.36 -36.50 -0.11
C GLN A 337 -4.09 -35.61 -1.33
N LEU A 338 -4.71 -34.47 -1.42
CA LEU A 338 -4.40 -33.47 -2.45
C LEU A 338 -3.18 -32.64 -1.99
N PRO A 339 -2.40 -32.08 -2.91
CA PRO A 339 -1.27 -31.25 -2.51
C PRO A 339 -1.82 -30.04 -1.76
N LYS A 340 -1.59 -30.04 -0.46
CA LYS A 340 -1.76 -28.84 0.35
C LYS A 340 -0.43 -28.14 0.40
N ALA A 341 -0.47 -26.82 0.49
CA ALA A 341 0.69 -26.09 0.94
C ALA A 341 1.23 -26.79 2.21
N PRO A 342 2.46 -27.35 2.21
CA PRO A 342 2.95 -28.05 3.38
C PRO A 342 3.02 -27.10 4.57
N VAL A 343 2.28 -27.42 5.63
CA VAL A 343 2.20 -26.64 6.87
C VAL A 343 3.57 -26.55 7.57
N ASN A 344 4.54 -27.41 7.18
CA ASN A 344 5.87 -27.44 7.78
C ASN A 344 6.92 -27.73 6.72
N PHE A 345 7.52 -26.71 6.18
CA PHE A 345 8.67 -26.87 5.29
C PHE A 345 9.94 -27.39 6.02
N THR A 346 10.06 -27.28 7.33
CA THR A 346 11.28 -27.65 8.05
C THR A 346 11.06 -28.52 9.29
N GLY A 347 9.84 -28.89 9.66
CA GLY A 347 9.60 -29.61 10.91
C GLY A 347 10.12 -28.88 12.17
N LYS A 348 10.51 -27.65 12.07
CA LYS A 348 10.88 -26.75 13.15
C LYS A 348 10.00 -25.53 13.07
N THR A 349 9.21 -25.32 14.11
CA THR A 349 8.72 -24.00 14.50
C THR A 349 9.94 -23.10 14.69
N GLY A 350 10.51 -22.62 13.63
CA GLY A 350 11.66 -21.74 13.63
C GLY A 350 11.23 -20.43 13.05
N ALA A 351 11.48 -19.36 13.79
CA ALA A 351 11.42 -18.03 13.27
C ALA A 351 11.99 -18.00 11.84
N VAL A 352 11.29 -17.32 10.95
CA VAL A 352 11.80 -16.94 9.63
C VAL A 352 13.24 -16.47 9.82
N PRO A 353 14.25 -17.09 9.19
CA PRO A 353 15.63 -16.68 9.41
C PRO A 353 15.78 -15.21 9.05
N SER A 354 16.20 -14.40 10.00
CA SER A 354 16.56 -13.01 9.70
C SER A 354 17.66 -13.03 8.65
N ASN A 355 17.44 -12.41 7.53
CA ASN A 355 18.27 -12.47 6.33
C ASN A 355 19.64 -11.76 6.41
N SER A 356 20.11 -11.42 7.59
CA SER A 356 21.43 -10.78 7.75
C SER A 356 22.63 -11.63 7.31
N SER A 357 22.41 -12.91 6.96
CA SER A 357 23.48 -13.83 6.54
C SER A 357 23.15 -14.68 5.31
N PHE A 358 22.03 -14.39 4.61
CA PHE A 358 21.67 -15.16 3.42
C PHE A 358 22.47 -14.67 2.21
N VAL A 359 23.45 -15.48 1.80
CA VAL A 359 24.13 -15.29 0.51
C VAL A 359 23.30 -16.04 -0.54
N PRO A 360 22.71 -15.36 -1.54
CA PRO A 360 21.94 -16.02 -2.59
C PRO A 360 22.84 -17.05 -3.31
N ASP A 361 22.35 -18.27 -3.46
CA ASP A 361 22.99 -19.27 -4.32
C ASP A 361 22.68 -18.90 -5.77
N LYS A 362 23.63 -18.22 -6.40
CA LYS A 362 23.49 -17.73 -7.78
C LYS A 362 23.33 -18.86 -8.80
N ASP A 363 23.87 -20.02 -8.52
CA ASP A 363 23.75 -21.17 -9.43
C ASP A 363 22.33 -21.76 -9.37
N GLN A 364 21.74 -21.84 -8.16
CA GLN A 364 20.34 -22.25 -7.99
C GLN A 364 19.38 -21.20 -8.57
N GLU A 365 19.64 -19.92 -8.36
CA GLU A 365 18.87 -18.84 -8.94
C GLU A 365 18.84 -18.91 -10.47
N ALA A 366 20.01 -19.06 -11.10
CA ALA A 366 20.13 -19.17 -12.55
C ALA A 366 19.44 -20.44 -13.11
N ALA A 367 19.53 -21.56 -12.41
CA ALA A 367 18.88 -22.80 -12.80
C ALA A 367 17.34 -22.69 -12.77
N LEU A 368 16.79 -22.09 -11.71
CA LEU A 368 15.35 -21.85 -11.58
C LEU A 368 14.83 -20.90 -12.65
N LEU A 369 15.57 -19.85 -12.94
CA LEU A 369 15.22 -18.90 -13.98
C LEU A 369 15.20 -19.54 -15.36
N ALA A 370 16.20 -20.37 -15.69
CA ALA A 370 16.26 -21.10 -16.95
C ALA A 370 15.08 -22.08 -17.10
N GLN A 371 14.72 -22.78 -16.04
CA GLN A 371 13.58 -23.70 -16.02
C GLN A 371 12.25 -22.95 -16.19
N MET A 372 12.08 -21.85 -15.50
CA MET A 372 10.92 -20.97 -15.62
C MET A 372 10.73 -20.46 -17.05
N GLU A 373 11.79 -19.96 -17.68
CA GLU A 373 11.71 -19.45 -19.07
C GLU A 373 11.35 -20.57 -20.06
N ARG A 374 11.82 -21.80 -19.84
CA ARG A 374 11.43 -22.96 -20.65
C ARG A 374 9.93 -23.21 -20.55
N VAL A 375 9.40 -23.31 -19.34
CA VAL A 375 7.96 -23.57 -19.12
C VAL A 375 7.11 -22.45 -19.72
N LEU A 376 7.52 -21.20 -19.53
CA LEU A 376 6.79 -20.04 -20.04
C LEU A 376 6.77 -20.01 -21.58
N SER A 377 7.89 -20.36 -22.24
CA SER A 377 7.94 -20.43 -23.71
C SER A 377 7.07 -21.55 -24.27
N GLU A 378 7.04 -22.71 -23.64
CA GLU A 378 6.18 -23.84 -24.00
C GLU A 378 4.69 -23.49 -23.83
N GLU A 379 4.31 -22.83 -22.73
CA GLU A 379 2.94 -22.36 -22.45
C GLU A 379 2.49 -21.36 -23.49
N THR A 380 3.31 -20.36 -23.79
CA THR A 380 3.02 -19.33 -24.81
C THR A 380 2.84 -19.95 -26.19
N ALA A 381 3.68 -20.92 -26.56
CA ALA A 381 3.56 -21.61 -27.83
C ALA A 381 2.26 -22.43 -27.93
N ARG A 382 1.81 -23.08 -26.85
CA ARG A 382 0.54 -23.83 -26.79
C ARG A 382 -0.67 -22.93 -26.92
N ILE A 383 -0.69 -21.79 -26.22
CA ILE A 383 -1.78 -20.81 -26.31
C ILE A 383 -1.88 -20.28 -27.74
N ALA A 384 -0.75 -19.94 -28.36
CA ALA A 384 -0.70 -19.48 -29.75
C ALA A 384 -1.22 -20.54 -30.72
N ALA A 385 -0.84 -21.82 -30.53
CA ALA A 385 -1.30 -22.94 -31.36
C ALA A 385 -2.82 -23.17 -31.21
N HIS A 386 -3.35 -23.06 -29.99
CA HIS A 386 -4.78 -23.22 -29.77
C HIS A 386 -5.59 -22.11 -30.44
N LYS A 387 -5.14 -20.85 -30.33
CA LYS A 387 -5.80 -19.70 -30.99
C LYS A 387 -5.77 -19.81 -32.52
N THR A 388 -4.70 -20.30 -33.11
CA THR A 388 -4.61 -20.49 -34.58
C THR A 388 -5.50 -21.62 -35.09
N ASN A 389 -5.72 -22.66 -34.30
CA ASN A 389 -6.61 -23.76 -34.67
C ASN A 389 -8.10 -23.41 -34.54
N GLY A 390 -8.45 -22.37 -33.80
CA GLY A 390 -9.82 -21.85 -33.64
C GLY A 390 -10.20 -20.73 -34.62
N ILE A 391 -9.28 -20.24 -35.43
CA ILE A 391 -9.50 -19.14 -36.37
C ILE A 391 -9.58 -19.70 -37.79
N GLU A 392 -10.71 -20.26 -38.17
CA GLU A 392 -11.17 -20.14 -39.54
C GLU A 392 -11.72 -18.73 -39.74
N SER A 393 -10.94 -17.88 -40.39
CA SER A 393 -11.29 -16.52 -40.80
C SER A 393 -11.26 -15.42 -39.72
N VAL A 394 -10.13 -14.78 -39.51
CA VAL A 394 -10.07 -13.31 -39.43
C VAL A 394 -8.77 -12.85 -40.12
N GLY A 395 -8.94 -11.97 -41.10
CA GLY A 395 -7.85 -11.40 -41.83
C GLY A 395 -6.89 -10.60 -40.96
N ASP A 396 -5.65 -10.73 -41.35
CA ASP A 396 -4.56 -9.75 -41.29
C ASP A 396 -4.49 -8.87 -40.02
N GLY A 397 -4.04 -9.47 -38.95
CA GLY A 397 -3.44 -8.78 -37.83
C GLY A 397 -2.12 -9.49 -37.51
N GLY A 398 -1.06 -9.06 -38.21
CA GLY A 398 0.25 -9.69 -38.07
C GLY A 398 0.70 -9.74 -36.63
N VAL A 399 0.70 -10.94 -36.08
CA VAL A 399 1.60 -11.26 -34.97
C VAL A 399 3.00 -11.31 -35.58
N THR A 400 3.75 -10.25 -35.42
CA THR A 400 5.17 -10.27 -35.73
C THR A 400 5.82 -11.25 -34.77
N GLN A 401 6.27 -12.35 -35.33
CA GLN A 401 6.98 -13.45 -34.65
C GLN A 401 8.47 -13.09 -34.36
N ASP A 402 8.79 -11.82 -34.30
CA ASP A 402 10.10 -11.28 -33.98
C ASP A 402 10.06 -10.46 -32.69
N GLY A 403 9.63 -11.08 -31.62
CA GLY A 403 9.98 -10.68 -30.28
C GLY A 403 11.06 -11.65 -29.79
N GLU A 404 12.30 -11.51 -30.23
CA GLU A 404 13.43 -11.85 -29.39
C GLU A 404 13.15 -11.14 -28.07
N TYR A 405 12.79 -11.91 -27.05
CA TYR A 405 12.52 -11.41 -25.72
C TYR A 405 13.88 -10.99 -25.17
N ASP A 406 14.23 -9.76 -25.46
CA ASP A 406 15.44 -9.13 -24.98
C ASP A 406 15.38 -9.23 -23.44
N GLY A 407 16.38 -9.81 -22.80
CA GLY A 407 16.46 -10.01 -21.35
C GLY A 407 16.44 -8.72 -20.50
N TYR A 408 16.02 -7.61 -21.10
CA TYR A 408 15.86 -6.28 -20.50
C TYR A 408 14.86 -6.24 -19.33
N GLY A 409 13.87 -7.13 -19.29
CA GLY A 409 12.91 -7.18 -18.20
C GLY A 409 13.50 -7.55 -16.82
N TYR A 410 14.62 -8.27 -16.82
CA TYR A 410 15.29 -8.70 -15.58
C TYR A 410 16.01 -7.57 -14.84
N GLY A 411 16.69 -6.70 -15.58
CA GLY A 411 17.39 -5.55 -15.00
C GLY A 411 16.44 -4.61 -14.25
N HIS A 412 15.28 -4.36 -14.85
CA HIS A 412 14.32 -3.40 -14.27
C HIS A 412 13.66 -3.91 -12.99
N ALA A 413 13.27 -5.18 -12.90
CA ALA A 413 12.64 -5.71 -11.69
C ALA A 413 13.62 -5.72 -10.48
N ALA A 414 14.88 -6.06 -10.71
CA ALA A 414 15.90 -5.97 -9.66
C ALA A 414 16.17 -4.50 -9.25
N GLU A 415 16.17 -3.57 -10.20
CA GLU A 415 16.30 -2.13 -9.94
C GLU A 415 15.10 -1.59 -9.15
N ASP A 416 13.90 -2.08 -9.39
CA ASP A 416 12.69 -1.67 -8.65
C ASP A 416 12.76 -2.13 -7.19
N ILE A 417 13.20 -3.35 -6.92
CA ILE A 417 13.43 -3.84 -5.55
C ILE A 417 14.49 -3.00 -4.84
N GLU A 418 15.60 -2.70 -5.53
CA GLU A 418 16.66 -1.84 -4.99
C GLU A 418 16.15 -0.43 -4.65
N ARG A 419 15.30 0.14 -5.52
CA ARG A 419 14.68 1.45 -5.33
C ARG A 419 13.69 1.43 -4.17
N LEU A 420 12.88 0.39 -4.03
CA LEU A 420 11.96 0.23 -2.91
C LEU A 420 12.71 0.11 -1.58
N LEU A 421 13.78 -0.70 -1.53
CA LEU A 421 14.64 -0.81 -0.36
C LEU A 421 15.27 0.55 0.03
N GLU A 422 15.72 1.32 -0.96
CA GLU A 422 16.28 2.65 -0.71
C GLU A 422 15.21 3.61 -0.17
N ASN A 423 13.98 3.54 -0.69
CA ASN A 423 12.86 4.35 -0.22
C ASN A 423 12.48 4.00 1.23
N ILE A 424 12.40 2.72 1.59
CA ILE A 424 12.11 2.27 2.96
C ILE A 424 13.21 2.73 3.92
N ALA A 425 14.48 2.52 3.56
CA ALA A 425 15.61 2.95 4.36
C ALA A 425 15.65 4.48 4.53
N GLN A 426 15.39 5.23 3.44
CA GLN A 426 15.29 6.69 3.50
C GLN A 426 14.14 7.14 4.39
N GLY A 427 12.98 6.45 4.33
CA GLY A 427 11.84 6.70 5.20
C GLY A 427 12.21 6.56 6.67
N ARG A 428 12.82 5.45 7.06
CA ARG A 428 13.26 5.19 8.45
C ARG A 428 14.29 6.23 8.94
N ILE A 429 15.25 6.58 8.09
CA ILE A 429 16.24 7.60 8.45
C ILE A 429 15.60 8.98 8.59
N ASN A 430 14.64 9.34 7.73
CA ASN A 430 13.92 10.59 7.85
C ASN A 430 13.11 10.64 9.16
N GLU A 431 12.44 9.56 9.53
CA GLU A 431 11.69 9.46 10.79
C GLU A 431 12.62 9.62 12.00
N ALA A 432 13.74 8.92 12.02
CA ALA A 432 14.75 9.06 13.09
C ALA A 432 15.31 10.49 13.18
N MET A 433 15.53 11.16 12.03
CA MET A 433 16.00 12.55 12.01
C MET A 433 14.92 13.54 12.48
N GLU A 434 13.64 13.26 12.21
CA GLU A 434 12.53 14.07 12.73
C GLU A 434 12.34 13.89 14.25
N GLU A 435 12.61 12.69 14.77
CA GLU A 435 12.68 12.45 16.22
C GLU A 435 13.84 13.20 16.86
N GLU A 436 15.05 13.13 16.27
CA GLU A 436 16.21 13.92 16.71
C GLU A 436 15.89 15.43 16.71
N LEU A 437 15.18 15.93 15.68
CA LEU A 437 14.72 17.31 15.59
C LEU A 437 13.71 17.66 16.69
N SER A 438 12.76 16.76 16.99
CA SER A 438 11.80 16.95 18.07
C SER A 438 12.49 17.14 19.43
N GLU A 439 13.49 16.30 19.71
CA GLU A 439 14.30 16.44 20.93
C GLU A 439 15.12 17.75 20.95
N GLU A 440 15.64 18.19 19.80
CA GLU A 440 16.37 19.46 19.69
C GLU A 440 15.45 20.65 19.96
N LEU A 441 14.23 20.61 19.40
CA LEU A 441 13.19 21.63 19.63
C LEU A 441 12.81 21.71 21.12
N GLN A 442 12.67 20.58 21.80
CA GLN A 442 12.38 20.56 23.24
C GLN A 442 13.56 21.17 24.04
N ARG A 443 14.78 20.78 23.71
CA ARG A 443 15.99 21.37 24.37
C ARG A 443 16.10 22.89 24.13
N GLU A 444 15.75 23.37 22.93
CA GLU A 444 15.66 24.80 22.63
C GLU A 444 14.59 25.49 23.49
N ALA A 445 13.39 24.90 23.59
CA ALA A 445 12.31 25.44 24.41
C ALA A 445 12.72 25.54 25.89
N ASP A 446 13.38 24.53 26.43
CA ASP A 446 13.86 24.52 27.82
C ASP A 446 14.96 25.55 28.06
N SER A 447 15.71 25.95 27.04
CA SER A 447 16.78 26.95 27.13
C SER A 447 16.29 28.39 27.15
N ILE A 448 15.04 28.65 26.73
CA ILE A 448 14.48 30.00 26.60
C ILE A 448 14.02 30.55 27.94
N ARG A 449 14.34 31.82 28.19
CA ARG A 449 13.81 32.56 29.35
C ARG A 449 12.49 33.24 28.95
N TYR A 450 11.39 32.70 29.42
CA TYR A 450 10.05 33.19 29.02
C TYR A 450 9.62 34.49 29.72
N GLY A 451 10.36 34.98 30.70
CA GLY A 451 10.06 36.22 31.41
C GLY A 451 9.21 36.06 32.65
N ASN A 452 8.92 37.17 33.36
CA ASN A 452 8.25 37.14 34.65
C ASN A 452 6.78 36.73 34.58
N ALA A 453 6.09 37.09 33.50
CA ALA A 453 4.68 36.72 33.27
C ALA A 453 4.50 35.18 33.07
N HIS A 454 5.59 34.46 32.84
CA HIS A 454 5.60 33.04 32.52
C HIS A 454 6.44 32.24 33.54
N ARG A 455 6.47 32.68 34.79
CA ARG A 455 7.16 31.91 35.88
C ARG A 455 6.43 30.59 36.10
N ASN A 456 7.22 29.52 36.24
CA ASN A 456 6.75 28.15 36.52
C ASN A 456 5.84 27.55 35.43
N ILE A 457 6.00 28.00 34.21
CA ILE A 457 5.36 27.31 33.07
C ILE A 457 6.23 26.14 32.62
N HIS A 458 5.57 25.12 32.08
CA HIS A 458 6.20 24.04 31.33
C HIS A 458 5.86 24.18 29.86
N VAL A 459 6.87 24.21 29.00
CA VAL A 459 6.67 24.28 27.56
C VAL A 459 7.05 22.95 26.95
N THR A 460 6.10 22.31 26.31
CA THR A 460 6.31 21.03 25.61
C THR A 460 6.16 21.24 24.12
N VAL A 461 7.11 20.73 23.37
CA VAL A 461 7.10 20.80 21.89
C VAL A 461 6.70 19.44 21.32
N HIS A 462 5.62 19.43 20.55
CA HIS A 462 5.14 18.25 19.86
C HIS A 462 5.51 18.37 18.38
N ARG A 463 6.30 17.41 17.87
CA ARG A 463 6.52 17.26 16.44
C ARG A 463 6.21 15.83 16.03
N MET A 464 5.36 15.70 15.03
CA MET A 464 4.95 14.41 14.49
C MET A 464 6.07 13.86 13.60
N ALA A 465 6.78 12.82 14.03
CA ALA A 465 7.82 12.17 13.24
C ALA A 465 7.21 11.33 12.10
N GLN A 466 6.16 10.58 12.39
CA GLN A 466 5.41 9.80 11.40
C GLN A 466 4.11 10.52 11.02
N VAL A 467 3.81 10.60 9.74
CA VAL A 467 2.59 11.23 9.22
C VAL A 467 1.62 10.15 8.77
N ASP A 468 0.43 10.13 9.37
CA ASP A 468 -0.62 9.18 9.03
C ASP A 468 -1.16 9.39 7.63
N GLN A 469 -1.55 8.31 6.96
CA GLN A 469 -2.15 8.35 5.63
C GLN A 469 -3.44 9.18 5.60
N THR A 470 -4.20 9.18 6.67
CA THR A 470 -5.43 9.99 6.81
C THR A 470 -5.17 11.49 6.66
N LEU A 471 -4.02 11.99 7.13
CA LEU A 471 -3.61 13.40 6.96
C LEU A 471 -3.21 13.67 5.52
N VAL A 472 -2.55 12.73 4.84
CA VAL A 472 -2.21 12.83 3.41
C VAL A 472 -3.47 12.90 2.55
N ASP A 473 -4.44 12.03 2.82
CA ASP A 473 -5.72 11.98 2.09
C ASP A 473 -6.53 13.26 2.33
N SER A 474 -6.58 13.72 3.58
CA SER A 474 -7.22 14.99 3.94
C SER A 474 -6.59 16.21 3.25
N TYR A 475 -5.25 16.26 3.20
CA TYR A 475 -4.54 17.30 2.45
C TYR A 475 -4.88 17.25 0.96
N SER A 476 -4.85 16.06 0.37
CA SER A 476 -5.12 15.86 -1.05
C SER A 476 -6.51 16.31 -1.48
N SER A 477 -7.50 16.22 -0.58
CA SER A 477 -8.88 16.69 -0.82
C SER A 477 -9.01 18.22 -0.83
N VAL A 478 -8.25 18.92 0.02
CA VAL A 478 -8.38 20.38 0.24
C VAL A 478 -7.37 21.18 -0.56
N ALA A 479 -6.16 20.68 -0.74
CA ALA A 479 -5.03 21.38 -1.33
C ALA A 479 -5.26 21.94 -2.75
N PRO A 480 -5.92 21.24 -3.71
CA PRO A 480 -6.01 21.72 -5.09
C PRO A 480 -6.57 23.14 -5.24
N GLN A 481 -7.55 23.50 -4.44
CA GLN A 481 -8.14 24.84 -4.47
C GLN A 481 -7.20 25.89 -3.86
N LEU A 482 -6.57 25.58 -2.73
CA LEU A 482 -5.66 26.47 -2.02
C LEU A 482 -4.35 26.71 -2.78
N LEU A 483 -3.85 25.70 -3.48
CA LEU A 483 -2.64 25.82 -4.30
C LEU A 483 -2.80 26.75 -5.50
N LEU A 484 -4.03 27.05 -5.94
CA LEU A 484 -4.28 28.08 -6.92
C LEU A 484 -3.97 29.48 -6.37
N LEU A 485 -4.28 29.72 -5.08
CA LEU A 485 -3.95 31.00 -4.40
C LEU A 485 -2.43 31.12 -4.22
N SER A 486 -1.76 30.04 -3.84
CA SER A 486 -0.29 30.01 -3.77
C SER A 486 0.36 30.32 -5.11
N LYS A 487 -0.12 29.74 -6.21
CA LYS A 487 0.37 30.05 -7.57
C LYS A 487 0.19 31.52 -7.94
N ARG A 488 -0.93 32.16 -7.55
CA ARG A 488 -1.15 33.61 -7.77
C ARG A 488 -0.11 34.42 -6.98
N LEU A 489 0.11 34.08 -5.72
CA LEU A 489 1.11 34.73 -4.86
C LEU A 489 2.52 34.59 -5.44
N GLN A 490 2.91 33.38 -5.87
CA GLN A 490 4.19 33.12 -6.50
C GLN A 490 4.41 33.98 -7.75
N ARG A 491 3.39 34.11 -8.62
CA ARG A 491 3.46 34.96 -9.83
C ARG A 491 3.66 36.42 -9.49
N SER A 492 3.05 36.93 -8.41
CA SER A 492 3.16 38.31 -7.99
C SER A 492 4.50 38.63 -7.32
N VAL A 493 5.00 37.73 -6.46
CA VAL A 493 6.21 37.95 -5.65
C VAL A 493 7.50 37.57 -6.37
N SER A 494 7.47 36.51 -7.21
CA SER A 494 8.67 36.06 -7.93
C SER A 494 9.37 37.15 -8.76
N PRO A 495 8.68 38.04 -9.50
CA PRO A 495 9.34 39.15 -10.18
C PRO A 495 10.03 40.11 -9.22
N ILE A 496 9.39 40.46 -8.10
CA ILE A 496 9.92 41.36 -7.09
C ILE A 496 11.23 40.82 -6.50
N LEU A 497 11.28 39.50 -6.23
CA LEU A 497 12.50 38.86 -5.74
C LEU A 497 13.57 38.74 -6.83
N ARG A 498 13.19 38.57 -8.11
CA ARG A 498 14.11 38.46 -9.24
C ARG A 498 14.74 39.80 -9.61
N ASP A 499 13.97 40.85 -9.67
CA ASP A 499 14.48 42.19 -10.05
C ASP A 499 15.61 42.66 -9.12
N LYS A 500 15.58 42.21 -7.87
CA LYS A 500 16.64 42.51 -6.91
C LYS A 500 17.85 41.56 -7.02
N ARG A 501 17.68 40.35 -7.61
CA ARG A 501 18.77 39.35 -7.76
C ARG A 501 19.68 39.61 -8.97
N GLN A 502 19.14 40.12 -10.08
CA GLN A 502 19.87 40.08 -11.35
C GLN A 502 20.85 41.24 -11.55
N GLY A 503 20.83 42.23 -10.68
CA GLY A 503 21.55 43.47 -11.00
C GLY A 503 21.10 43.95 -12.40
N GLY A 504 21.53 45.05 -12.84
CA GLY A 504 21.22 45.46 -14.18
C GLY A 504 21.42 46.93 -14.43
N LYS A 505 21.32 47.32 -15.69
CA LYS A 505 21.38 48.72 -16.08
C LYS A 505 20.01 49.35 -15.93
N GLN A 506 19.84 50.18 -14.89
CA GLN A 506 18.65 51.05 -14.77
C GLN A 506 18.85 52.24 -15.69
N THR A 507 17.95 52.40 -16.64
CA THR A 507 17.96 53.50 -17.60
C THR A 507 16.77 54.48 -17.34
N GLY A 508 16.85 55.71 -17.85
CA GLY A 508 15.77 56.65 -17.69
C GLY A 508 15.73 57.35 -16.34
N LEU A 509 16.89 57.57 -15.74
CA LEU A 509 17.05 58.29 -14.48
C LEU A 509 17.39 59.75 -14.73
N TYR A 510 16.94 60.65 -13.85
CA TYR A 510 17.36 62.06 -13.85
C TYR A 510 18.80 62.28 -13.34
N VAL A 511 19.28 61.36 -12.51
CA VAL A 511 20.63 61.37 -11.94
C VAL A 511 21.20 59.95 -11.91
N GLY A 512 22.44 59.75 -12.35
CA GLY A 512 23.06 58.42 -12.38
C GLY A 512 24.57 58.51 -12.63
N LYS A 513 25.28 57.40 -12.35
CA LYS A 513 26.76 57.33 -12.51
C LYS A 513 27.22 57.29 -13.97
N ARG A 514 26.38 57.02 -14.92
CA ARG A 514 26.67 56.96 -16.36
C ARG A 514 25.58 57.56 -17.18
N LEU A 515 25.92 58.12 -18.37
CA LEU A 515 24.97 58.60 -19.35
C LEU A 515 24.49 57.43 -20.26
N ASN A 516 23.21 57.41 -20.55
CA ASN A 516 22.64 56.44 -21.50
C ASN A 516 22.63 57.10 -22.88
N GLN A 517 23.57 56.75 -23.73
CA GLN A 517 23.71 57.32 -25.11
C GLN A 517 22.45 57.14 -25.93
N HIS A 518 21.69 56.09 -25.74
CA HIS A 518 20.41 55.87 -26.45
C HIS A 518 19.25 56.76 -25.96
N ALA A 519 19.42 57.54 -24.91
CA ALA A 519 18.40 58.43 -24.36
C ALA A 519 18.66 59.92 -24.66
N PHE A 520 19.69 60.25 -25.40
CA PHE A 520 20.00 61.66 -25.72
C PHE A 520 19.00 62.36 -26.63
N HIS A 521 18.12 61.61 -27.28
CA HIS A 521 17.02 62.12 -28.08
C HIS A 521 15.76 62.50 -27.20
N ARG A 522 15.80 62.29 -25.88
CA ARG A 522 14.70 62.56 -24.99
C ARG A 522 14.80 63.95 -24.35
N ASP A 523 13.76 64.70 -24.50
CA ASP A 523 13.66 66.06 -23.93
C ASP A 523 13.24 66.06 -22.45
N ASP A 524 12.98 64.85 -21.87
CA ASP A 524 12.49 64.71 -20.49
C ASP A 524 13.62 64.73 -19.43
N GLY A 525 14.84 64.91 -19.84
CA GLY A 525 16.01 64.96 -18.92
C GLY A 525 16.41 63.61 -18.30
N ARG A 526 15.77 62.50 -18.66
CA ARG A 526 16.02 61.15 -18.13
C ARG A 526 17.13 60.44 -18.89
N ILE A 527 18.30 61.05 -18.96
CA ILE A 527 19.46 60.57 -19.77
C ILE A 527 20.47 59.77 -18.97
N PHE A 528 20.27 59.58 -17.68
CA PHE A 528 21.23 58.87 -16.84
C PHE A 528 20.87 57.38 -16.69
N CYS A 529 21.89 56.59 -16.41
CA CYS A 529 21.77 55.20 -16.02
C CYS A 529 22.72 54.83 -14.87
N ASN A 530 22.24 53.89 -14.07
CA ASN A 530 23.05 53.24 -13.07
C ASN A 530 23.19 51.76 -13.37
N THR A 531 24.38 51.19 -13.19
CA THR A 531 24.54 49.75 -13.21
C THR A 531 24.54 49.29 -11.75
N ARG A 532 23.51 48.54 -11.39
CA ARG A 532 23.56 47.78 -10.11
C ARG A 532 24.29 46.49 -10.35
N LEU A 533 25.26 46.19 -9.48
CA LEU A 533 25.90 44.90 -9.40
C LEU A 533 24.83 43.88 -8.99
N PRO A 534 24.90 42.60 -9.44
CA PRO A 534 24.06 41.54 -8.90
C PRO A 534 24.21 41.55 -7.39
N THR A 535 23.13 41.81 -6.68
CA THR A 535 23.09 41.70 -5.22
C THR A 535 22.85 40.22 -4.89
N GLU A 536 23.40 39.79 -3.77
CA GLU A 536 23.07 38.45 -3.23
C GLU A 536 21.55 38.31 -3.11
N PRO A 537 21.01 37.08 -3.28
CA PRO A 537 19.58 36.84 -3.17
C PRO A 537 19.06 37.36 -1.83
N ILE A 538 17.93 38.06 -1.83
CA ILE A 538 17.29 38.51 -0.59
C ILE A 538 17.05 37.29 0.26
N ASN A 539 17.68 37.27 1.41
CA ASN A 539 17.55 36.17 2.35
C ASN A 539 16.37 36.49 3.29
N LEU A 540 15.19 35.97 2.91
CA LEU A 540 13.93 36.11 3.64
C LEU A 540 13.67 34.82 4.43
N ALA A 541 13.30 34.94 5.70
CA ALA A 541 12.77 33.85 6.51
C ALA A 541 11.38 34.19 7.05
N VAL A 542 10.50 33.23 7.05
CA VAL A 542 9.11 33.41 7.45
C VAL A 542 8.78 32.46 8.61
N ALA A 543 8.06 32.95 9.61
CA ALA A 543 7.47 32.15 10.65
C ALA A 543 5.98 32.45 10.78
N LEU A 544 5.17 31.41 11.01
CA LEU A 544 3.77 31.53 11.38
C LEU A 544 3.58 31.00 12.79
N LEU A 545 2.90 31.76 13.62
CA LEU A 545 2.43 31.35 14.95
C LEU A 545 0.91 31.33 14.92
N ILE A 546 0.31 30.19 15.25
CA ILE A 546 -1.13 29.96 15.12
C ILE A 546 -1.71 29.62 16.49
N ASP A 547 -2.69 30.37 16.90
CA ASP A 547 -3.48 30.08 18.09
C ASP A 547 -4.42 28.91 17.83
N GLU A 548 -4.28 27.85 18.65
CA GLU A 548 -5.14 26.67 18.65
C GLU A 548 -6.03 26.60 19.90
N SER A 549 -6.34 27.75 20.47
CA SER A 549 -7.27 27.80 21.59
C SER A 549 -8.71 27.47 21.18
N GLY A 550 -9.54 27.09 22.15
CA GLY A 550 -10.92 26.70 21.92
C GLY A 550 -11.78 27.80 21.27
N SER A 551 -11.45 29.07 21.46
CA SER A 551 -12.12 30.21 20.81
C SER A 551 -11.96 30.22 19.28
N MET A 552 -10.90 29.60 18.78
CA MET A 552 -10.63 29.46 17.33
C MET A 552 -11.60 28.48 16.63
N CYS A 553 -12.40 27.72 17.37
CA CYS A 553 -13.47 26.89 16.81
C CYS A 553 -14.61 27.73 16.21
N GLY A 554 -14.84 28.96 16.74
CA GLY A 554 -15.89 29.86 16.28
C GLY A 554 -15.58 30.51 14.93
N SER A 555 -16.61 30.75 14.11
CA SER A 555 -16.51 31.50 12.84
C SER A 555 -15.47 30.96 11.84
N ASP A 556 -15.26 29.64 11.81
CA ASP A 556 -14.28 28.96 10.94
C ASP A 556 -12.82 29.45 11.07
N ARG A 557 -12.46 30.08 12.22
CA ARG A 557 -11.14 30.68 12.42
C ARG A 557 -10.00 29.69 12.20
N ILE A 558 -10.04 28.52 12.85
CA ILE A 558 -8.99 27.51 12.71
C ILE A 558 -8.90 26.95 11.29
N THR A 559 -10.02 26.80 10.59
CA THR A 559 -10.06 26.34 9.20
C THR A 559 -9.41 27.37 8.26
N ARG A 560 -9.66 28.66 8.48
CA ARG A 560 -9.04 29.76 7.72
C ARG A 560 -7.55 29.89 8.03
N ALA A 561 -7.16 29.71 9.30
CA ALA A 561 -5.77 29.68 9.73
C ALA A 561 -5.00 28.54 9.05
N ARG A 562 -5.57 27.34 9.03
CA ARG A 562 -5.01 26.18 8.33
C ARG A 562 -4.87 26.42 6.83
N ALA A 563 -5.91 26.94 6.18
CA ALA A 563 -5.88 27.29 4.76
C ALA A 563 -4.78 28.31 4.44
N THR A 564 -4.64 29.35 5.28
CA THR A 564 -3.57 30.34 5.16
C THR A 564 -2.18 29.70 5.32
N ALA A 565 -2.02 28.82 6.30
CA ALA A 565 -0.77 28.08 6.53
C ALA A 565 -0.38 27.23 5.33
N ILE A 566 -1.34 26.52 4.71
CA ILE A 566 -1.10 25.70 3.50
C ILE A 566 -0.64 26.59 2.33
N VAL A 567 -1.32 27.73 2.10
CA VAL A 567 -0.96 28.65 1.01
C VAL A 567 0.44 29.24 1.20
N VAL A 568 0.76 29.68 2.42
CA VAL A 568 2.06 30.30 2.73
C VAL A 568 3.17 29.24 2.72
N GLN A 569 2.93 28.04 3.23
CA GLN A 569 3.88 26.94 3.21
C GLN A 569 4.27 26.55 1.77
N ASP A 570 3.28 26.29 0.90
CA ASP A 570 3.56 25.94 -0.51
C ASP A 570 4.26 27.11 -1.25
N PHE A 571 3.86 28.36 -0.97
CA PHE A 571 4.53 29.53 -1.53
C PHE A 571 6.00 29.60 -1.14
N CYS A 572 6.30 29.44 0.14
CA CYS A 572 7.67 29.48 0.65
C CYS A 572 8.51 28.30 0.13
N GLU A 573 7.96 27.09 0.14
CA GLU A 573 8.64 25.89 -0.38
C GLU A 573 9.01 26.04 -1.85
N LYS A 574 8.08 26.53 -2.70
CA LYS A 574 8.31 26.72 -4.15
C LYS A 574 9.36 27.79 -4.46
N LEU A 575 9.48 28.80 -3.62
CA LEU A 575 10.46 29.87 -3.79
C LEU A 575 11.78 29.62 -3.01
N GLY A 576 11.87 28.52 -2.27
CA GLY A 576 13.03 28.18 -1.44
C GLY A 576 13.22 29.16 -0.26
N ILE A 577 12.12 29.72 0.28
CA ILE A 577 12.11 30.59 1.45
C ILE A 577 12.01 29.70 2.69
N PRO A 578 12.97 29.77 3.64
CA PRO A 578 12.85 29.07 4.92
C PRO A 578 11.58 29.44 5.66
N ILE A 579 10.79 28.46 6.08
CA ILE A 579 9.54 28.67 6.79
C ILE A 579 9.46 27.79 8.04
N MET A 580 8.88 28.33 9.10
CA MET A 580 8.52 27.65 10.33
C MET A 580 7.04 27.92 10.62
N ILE A 581 6.28 26.89 10.98
CA ILE A 581 4.85 27.00 11.33
C ILE A 581 4.63 26.27 12.64
N THR A 582 4.19 27.00 13.65
CA THR A 582 3.96 26.48 14.99
C THR A 582 2.57 26.82 15.44
N GLY A 583 1.79 25.81 15.83
CA GLY A 583 0.55 25.97 16.58
C GLY A 583 0.83 26.00 18.07
N HIS A 584 -0.06 26.62 18.86
CA HIS A 584 0.06 26.58 20.32
C HIS A 584 -1.26 26.53 21.01
N THR A 585 -1.26 25.86 22.16
CA THR A 585 -2.34 25.88 23.15
C THR A 585 -1.77 25.92 24.55
N ALA A 586 -2.58 26.17 25.54
CA ALA A 586 -2.16 26.15 26.94
C ALA A 586 -3.23 25.52 27.84
N SER A 587 -2.81 24.93 28.95
CA SER A 587 -3.70 24.43 30.00
C SER A 587 -2.99 24.50 31.36
N ASN A 588 -3.50 25.32 32.28
CA ASN A 588 -3.00 25.39 33.66
C ASN A 588 -1.47 25.49 33.80
N SER A 589 -0.84 26.47 33.14
CA SER A 589 0.61 26.68 33.12
C SER A 589 1.43 25.66 32.30
N HIS A 590 0.80 24.72 31.63
CA HIS A 590 1.38 23.93 30.56
C HIS A 590 1.13 24.60 29.23
N VAL A 591 2.18 24.85 28.46
CA VAL A 591 2.10 25.40 27.10
C VAL A 591 2.54 24.31 26.15
N GLU A 592 1.70 23.96 25.22
CA GLU A 592 1.99 22.98 24.19
C GLU A 592 2.21 23.69 22.87
N LEU A 593 3.32 23.38 22.23
CA LEU A 593 3.70 23.91 20.91
C LEU A 593 3.67 22.78 19.90
N PHE A 594 2.91 22.95 18.83
CA PHE A 594 2.80 21.97 17.74
C PHE A 594 3.64 22.44 16.55
N SER A 595 4.77 21.78 16.32
CA SER A 595 5.66 22.09 15.21
C SER A 595 5.18 21.41 13.93
N TYR A 596 4.51 22.14 13.07
CA TYR A 596 4.02 21.67 11.78
C TYR A 596 5.04 21.77 10.67
N ALA A 597 5.80 22.86 10.64
CA ALA A 597 6.89 23.06 9.69
C ALA A 597 8.09 23.66 10.41
N GLU A 598 9.29 23.23 10.06
CA GLU A 598 10.55 23.69 10.63
C GLU A 598 11.58 24.06 9.56
N PHE A 599 12.46 25.01 9.93
CA PHE A 599 13.52 25.44 9.02
C PHE A 599 14.47 24.31 8.60
N ASP A 600 14.62 23.31 9.45
CA ASP A 600 15.52 22.16 9.28
C ASP A 600 14.79 20.84 9.02
N SER A 601 13.50 20.89 8.67
CA SER A 601 12.69 19.71 8.29
C SER A 601 13.37 18.92 7.16
N VAL A 602 13.37 17.60 7.28
CA VAL A 602 14.11 16.70 6.39
C VAL A 602 13.18 15.94 5.44
N ASP A 603 12.02 15.50 5.93
CA ASP A 603 11.15 14.54 5.25
C ASP A 603 10.21 15.15 4.21
N LYS A 604 10.14 16.48 4.09
CA LYS A 604 9.23 17.23 3.21
C LYS A 604 7.74 16.93 3.42
N LYS A 605 7.38 16.36 4.57
CA LYS A 605 6.00 16.02 4.93
C LYS A 605 5.29 17.12 5.72
N ASP A 606 5.91 18.27 5.92
CA ASP A 606 5.36 19.38 6.69
C ASP A 606 3.96 19.83 6.22
N ARG A 607 3.73 19.80 4.90
CA ARG A 607 2.41 20.13 4.32
C ARG A 607 1.28 19.23 4.86
N TYR A 608 1.56 17.99 5.17
CA TYR A 608 0.57 17.04 5.69
C TYR A 608 0.35 17.21 7.18
N ARG A 609 1.41 17.56 7.94
CA ARG A 609 1.33 17.88 9.37
C ARG A 609 0.38 19.02 9.65
N LEU A 610 0.23 19.99 8.73
CA LEU A 610 -0.73 21.10 8.82
C LEU A 610 -2.18 20.62 8.96
N MET A 611 -2.50 19.41 8.54
CA MET A 611 -3.86 18.87 8.62
C MET A 611 -4.26 18.45 10.05
N ASP A 612 -3.30 18.27 10.96
CA ASP A 612 -3.56 18.01 12.38
C ASP A 612 -3.96 19.25 13.18
N MET A 613 -3.80 20.45 12.60
CA MET A 613 -4.14 21.72 13.23
C MET A 613 -5.60 21.76 13.64
N SER A 614 -5.91 21.99 14.91
CA SER A 614 -7.26 21.97 15.46
C SER A 614 -7.39 22.89 16.68
N ALA A 615 -8.61 23.36 16.95
CA ALA A 615 -8.88 24.13 18.17
C ALA A 615 -8.87 23.20 19.40
N ARG A 616 -8.13 23.57 20.46
CA ARG A 616 -7.85 22.71 21.62
C ARG A 616 -8.34 23.35 22.95
N CYS A 617 -7.43 23.91 23.75
CA CYS A 617 -7.73 24.41 25.08
C CYS A 617 -7.68 25.95 25.22
N CYS A 618 -6.95 26.48 26.20
CA CYS A 618 -6.69 27.88 26.42
C CYS A 618 -5.47 28.37 25.60
N ASN A 619 -5.10 29.65 25.71
CA ASN A 619 -3.91 30.19 25.06
C ASN A 619 -3.04 31.04 26.00
N ARG A 620 -1.73 30.86 25.87
CA ARG A 620 -0.70 31.67 26.50
C ARG A 620 0.26 32.18 25.43
N ASP A 621 -0.24 33.09 24.60
CA ASP A 621 0.42 33.59 23.39
C ASP A 621 1.85 34.07 23.63
N GLY A 622 2.14 34.72 24.78
CA GLY A 622 3.43 35.31 25.04
C GLY A 622 4.56 34.27 25.14
N ALA A 623 4.31 33.10 25.73
CA ALA A 623 5.31 32.04 25.78
C ALA A 623 5.59 31.48 24.37
N ALA A 624 4.54 31.16 23.61
CA ALA A 624 4.65 30.67 22.24
C ALA A 624 5.33 31.69 21.33
N LEU A 625 4.92 32.97 21.44
CA LEU A 625 5.51 34.06 20.66
C LEU A 625 7.01 34.22 20.92
N ARG A 626 7.42 34.10 22.19
CA ARG A 626 8.84 34.17 22.57
C ARG A 626 9.66 33.06 21.97
N PHE A 627 9.13 31.82 21.99
CA PHE A 627 9.78 30.66 21.37
C PHE A 627 9.98 30.88 19.86
N VAL A 628 8.95 31.20 19.13
CA VAL A 628 8.99 31.39 17.67
C VAL A 628 9.87 32.58 17.29
N ALA A 629 9.74 33.71 18.00
CA ALA A 629 10.54 34.90 17.75
C ALA A 629 12.04 34.68 18.05
N GLU A 630 12.40 33.94 19.09
CA GLU A 630 13.79 33.60 19.41
C GLU A 630 14.39 32.73 18.30
N LYS A 631 13.70 31.68 17.84
CA LYS A 631 14.16 30.84 16.73
C LYS A 631 14.32 31.65 15.43
N LEU A 632 13.33 32.44 15.07
CA LEU A 632 13.40 33.28 13.88
C LEU A 632 14.52 34.31 13.96
N SER A 633 14.76 34.90 15.16
CA SER A 633 15.85 35.88 15.36
C SER A 633 17.23 35.31 15.05
N LYS A 634 17.44 34.02 15.28
CA LYS A 634 18.69 33.29 15.04
C LYS A 634 18.92 32.88 13.59
N GLN A 635 17.88 32.96 12.75
CA GLN A 635 18.02 32.61 11.34
C GLN A 635 18.94 33.61 10.60
N PRO A 636 19.84 33.12 9.72
CA PRO A 636 20.74 33.95 8.96
C PRO A 636 20.04 34.64 7.77
N ALA A 637 18.92 35.33 8.05
CA ALA A 637 18.13 36.03 7.05
C ALA A 637 18.17 37.53 7.28
N GLU A 638 18.22 38.32 6.19
CA GLU A 638 18.18 39.79 6.25
C GLU A 638 16.79 40.29 6.65
N VAL A 639 15.77 39.64 6.12
CA VAL A 639 14.37 39.96 6.40
C VAL A 639 13.73 38.79 7.13
N LYS A 640 13.19 39.05 8.31
CA LYS A 640 12.58 38.06 9.20
C LYS A 640 11.13 38.48 9.45
N MET A 641 10.19 37.71 8.90
CA MET A 641 8.76 38.02 9.01
C MET A 641 8.08 36.97 9.90
N LEU A 642 7.40 37.46 10.94
CA LEU A 642 6.60 36.62 11.85
C LEU A 642 5.11 37.02 11.68
N PHE A 643 4.33 36.07 11.23
CA PHE A 643 2.88 36.18 11.12
C PHE A 643 2.21 35.50 12.30
N ILE A 644 1.32 36.21 12.99
CA ILE A 644 0.59 35.70 14.15
C ILE A 644 -0.87 35.61 13.77
N ILE A 645 -1.47 34.43 13.86
CA ILE A 645 -2.87 34.17 13.58
C ILE A 645 -3.55 33.83 14.90
N CYS A 646 -4.32 34.77 15.46
CA CYS A 646 -5.01 34.59 16.74
C CYS A 646 -6.31 35.43 16.76
N ASP A 647 -7.17 35.21 17.75
CA ASP A 647 -8.35 36.04 18.02
C ASP A 647 -8.06 37.26 18.92
N GLY A 648 -6.81 37.41 19.34
CA GLY A 648 -6.33 38.54 20.14
C GLY A 648 -6.76 38.54 21.61
N GLN A 649 -7.11 37.38 22.16
CA GLN A 649 -7.52 37.25 23.56
C GLN A 649 -6.69 36.18 24.29
N PRO A 650 -5.50 36.53 24.84
CA PRO A 650 -4.81 35.64 25.75
C PRO A 650 -5.70 35.27 26.94
N ASN A 651 -5.88 33.98 27.17
CA ASN A 651 -6.73 33.48 28.26
C ASN A 651 -6.20 32.13 28.81
N ASP A 652 -5.32 32.24 29.81
CA ASP A 652 -4.86 31.11 30.59
C ASP A 652 -4.78 31.50 32.06
N THR A 653 -4.64 30.53 32.96
CA THR A 653 -4.53 30.73 34.40
C THR A 653 -3.38 31.70 34.75
N GLY A 654 -3.72 32.87 35.28
CA GLY A 654 -2.74 33.91 35.62
C GLY A 654 -2.10 34.62 34.41
N TYR A 655 -2.70 34.49 33.22
CA TYR A 655 -2.25 35.21 32.02
C TYR A 655 -3.44 35.64 31.14
N SER A 656 -4.00 36.81 31.44
CA SER A 656 -5.15 37.34 30.70
C SER A 656 -5.23 38.87 30.78
N GLY A 657 -6.07 39.48 29.97
CA GLY A 657 -6.39 40.91 29.98
C GLY A 657 -5.21 41.82 29.71
N THR A 658 -5.20 42.99 30.35
CA THR A 658 -4.21 44.07 30.07
C THR A 658 -2.76 43.69 30.39
N GLU A 659 -2.55 42.84 31.35
CA GLU A 659 -1.18 42.35 31.72
C GLU A 659 -0.61 41.47 30.61
N ALA A 660 -1.41 40.56 30.07
CA ALA A 660 -1.02 39.72 28.95
C ALA A 660 -0.78 40.55 27.67
N GLU A 661 -1.66 41.54 27.39
CA GLU A 661 -1.44 42.46 26.28
C GLU A 661 -0.14 43.29 26.43
N ALA A 662 0.20 43.72 27.67
CA ALA A 662 1.43 44.45 27.94
C ALA A 662 2.68 43.58 27.72
N ASP A 663 2.61 42.28 28.11
CA ASP A 663 3.69 41.33 27.87
C ASP A 663 3.91 41.09 26.36
N LEU A 664 2.84 40.86 25.59
CA LEU A 664 2.91 40.71 24.13
C LEU A 664 3.52 41.93 23.43
N ARG A 665 3.14 43.15 23.85
CA ARG A 665 3.75 44.40 23.33
C ARG A 665 5.25 44.46 23.70
N GLY A 666 5.60 44.05 24.91
CA GLY A 666 6.99 43.97 25.39
C GLY A 666 7.83 43.02 24.54
N ILE A 667 7.32 41.80 24.28
CA ILE A 667 7.98 40.79 23.45
C ILE A 667 8.15 41.30 22.01
N LYS A 668 7.09 41.89 21.44
CA LYS A 668 7.19 42.50 20.11
C LYS A 668 8.30 43.54 20.04
N LEU A 669 8.36 44.48 21.01
CA LEU A 669 9.40 45.52 21.04
C LEU A 669 10.81 44.93 21.18
N GLU A 670 10.99 43.90 22.01
CA GLU A 670 12.25 43.22 22.22
C GLU A 670 12.78 42.63 20.92
N TYR A 671 11.94 41.82 20.24
CA TYR A 671 12.39 41.08 19.05
C TYR A 671 12.38 41.97 17.78
N SER A 672 11.60 43.05 17.74
CA SER A 672 11.73 44.04 16.64
C SER A 672 13.10 44.69 16.66
N ARG A 673 13.72 44.92 17.84
CA ARG A 673 15.11 45.39 17.97
C ARG A 673 16.12 44.35 17.49
N LYS A 674 15.78 43.05 17.51
CA LYS A 674 16.59 41.96 16.93
C LYS A 674 16.32 41.74 15.42
N GLY A 675 15.52 42.61 14.77
CA GLY A 675 15.26 42.57 13.33
C GLY A 675 14.06 41.74 12.91
N VAL A 676 13.25 41.25 13.84
CA VAL A 676 12.01 40.51 13.52
C VAL A 676 10.86 41.47 13.24
N GLN A 677 10.21 41.33 12.11
CA GLN A 677 9.02 42.10 11.72
C GLN A 677 7.76 41.34 12.06
N PHE A 678 6.84 41.94 12.80
CA PHE A 678 5.64 41.29 13.30
C PHE A 678 4.44 41.71 12.49
N PHE A 679 3.64 40.77 12.05
CA PHE A 679 2.38 40.94 11.34
C PHE A 679 1.32 40.08 12.00
N ALA A 680 0.21 40.64 12.40
CA ALA A 680 -0.90 39.89 12.94
C ALA A 680 -1.96 39.66 11.87
N ALA A 681 -2.60 38.49 11.87
CA ALA A 681 -3.70 38.18 10.98
C ALA A 681 -5.02 38.20 11.77
N ALA A 682 -5.98 38.98 11.28
CA ALA A 682 -7.31 39.09 11.87
C ALA A 682 -8.34 38.29 11.05
N ILE A 683 -9.32 37.72 11.76
CA ILE A 683 -10.47 37.01 11.18
C ILE A 683 -11.75 37.63 11.71
N GLY A 684 -12.51 38.27 10.84
CA GLY A 684 -13.77 38.91 11.23
C GLY A 684 -13.61 40.13 12.17
N ASP A 685 -14.32 40.15 13.29
CA ASP A 685 -14.42 41.28 14.21
C ASP A 685 -13.25 41.45 15.20
N ASP A 686 -12.22 40.60 15.12
CA ASP A 686 -11.08 40.58 16.06
C ASP A 686 -10.07 41.75 15.80
N ARG A 687 -10.28 42.50 14.76
CA ARG A 687 -9.42 43.59 14.25
C ARG A 687 -8.97 44.57 15.34
N ASP A 688 -9.90 45.13 16.06
CA ASP A 688 -9.63 46.23 17.03
C ASP A 688 -8.76 45.76 18.21
N ARG A 689 -8.86 44.47 18.55
CA ARG A 689 -8.05 43.87 19.62
C ARG A 689 -6.63 43.58 19.13
N ILE A 690 -6.50 43.04 17.95
CA ILE A 690 -5.22 42.73 17.31
C ILE A 690 -4.44 44.02 17.04
N GLU A 691 -5.12 45.10 16.59
CA GLU A 691 -4.49 46.39 16.36
C GLU A 691 -3.95 47.04 17.64
N ARG A 692 -4.63 46.88 18.79
CA ARG A 692 -4.14 47.36 20.08
C ARG A 692 -2.85 46.69 20.53
N ILE A 693 -2.66 45.41 20.22
CA ILE A 693 -1.50 44.63 20.63
C ILE A 693 -0.37 44.78 19.62
N TYR A 694 -0.65 44.56 18.35
CA TYR A 694 0.33 44.46 17.29
C TYR A 694 0.45 45.69 16.39
N GLY A 695 -0.44 46.70 16.54
CA GLY A 695 -0.44 47.92 15.75
C GLY A 695 -1.11 47.78 14.38
N ALA A 696 -1.09 48.83 13.58
CA ALA A 696 -1.86 48.96 12.34
C ALA A 696 -1.42 48.05 11.16
N GLY A 697 -0.40 47.23 11.31
CA GLY A 697 0.07 46.34 10.26
C GLY A 697 -0.55 44.94 10.36
N PHE A 698 -1.83 44.78 10.09
CA PHE A 698 -2.46 43.47 10.12
C PHE A 698 -2.89 42.97 8.74
N LEU A 699 -2.98 41.64 8.61
CA LEU A 699 -3.54 40.95 7.46
C LEU A 699 -4.98 40.55 7.76
N ASP A 700 -5.91 40.97 6.91
CA ASP A 700 -7.27 40.47 6.96
C ASP A 700 -7.36 39.15 6.18
N ILE A 701 -7.51 38.03 6.88
CA ILE A 701 -7.66 36.70 6.28
C ILE A 701 -9.11 36.21 6.26
N THR A 702 -10.07 37.15 6.42
CA THR A 702 -11.49 36.85 6.31
C THR A 702 -11.85 36.41 4.88
N ASP A 703 -11.25 37.04 3.87
CA ASP A 703 -11.33 36.59 2.47
C ASP A 703 -9.98 36.07 1.96
N LEU A 704 -9.84 34.75 1.90
CA LEU A 704 -8.62 34.10 1.43
C LEU A 704 -8.26 34.46 -0.02
N ASN A 705 -9.21 34.87 -0.87
CA ASN A 705 -8.90 35.27 -2.24
C ASN A 705 -8.07 36.56 -2.32
N GLN A 706 -8.12 37.41 -1.30
CA GLN A 706 -7.33 38.62 -1.20
C GLN A 706 -5.94 38.40 -0.61
N LEU A 707 -5.71 37.26 0.04
CA LEU A 707 -4.45 36.92 0.69
C LEU A 707 -3.23 37.12 -0.23
N PRO A 708 -3.23 36.67 -1.52
CA PRO A 708 -2.08 36.88 -2.40
C PRO A 708 -1.74 38.35 -2.64
N VAL A 709 -2.74 39.22 -2.77
CA VAL A 709 -2.54 40.66 -2.98
C VAL A 709 -1.99 41.31 -1.73
N MET A 710 -2.56 40.99 -0.58
CA MET A 710 -2.16 41.54 0.72
C MET A 710 -0.74 41.15 1.09
N LEU A 711 -0.40 39.86 0.96
CA LEU A 711 0.96 39.36 1.21
C LEU A 711 1.97 39.95 0.22
N THR A 712 1.62 40.07 -1.05
CA THR A 712 2.49 40.73 -2.05
C THR A 712 2.80 42.17 -1.67
N ASN A 713 1.82 42.93 -1.30
CA ASN A 713 1.96 44.33 -0.89
C ASN A 713 2.82 44.45 0.40
N LEU A 714 2.60 43.55 1.33
CA LEU A 714 3.34 43.53 2.60
C LEU A 714 4.80 43.18 2.36
N ILE A 715 5.08 42.10 1.63
CA ILE A 715 6.43 41.70 1.28
C ILE A 715 7.15 42.80 0.51
N SER A 716 6.49 43.45 -0.47
CA SER A 716 7.07 44.53 -1.27
C SER A 716 7.46 45.75 -0.45
N ARG A 717 6.69 46.11 0.59
CA ARG A 717 6.98 47.26 1.47
C ARG A 717 8.16 47.03 2.41
N HIS A 718 8.36 45.79 2.81
CA HIS A 718 9.36 45.45 3.83
C HIS A 718 10.66 44.85 3.28
N LEU A 719 10.73 44.59 1.99
CA LEU A 719 11.98 44.26 1.34
C LEU A 719 12.84 45.53 1.23
N PRO A 720 14.13 45.50 1.62
CA PRO A 720 15.01 46.65 1.48
C PRO A 720 15.09 47.07 0.00
N LEU A 721 14.85 48.36 -0.24
CA LEU A 721 14.89 48.99 -1.57
C LEU A 721 16.31 49.02 -2.15
#